data_fc700a5385f841419bcfeb6d0a125383
#
_entry.id   fc700a5385f841419bcfeb6d0a125383
#
_cell.length_a   1.000
_cell.length_b   1.000
_cell.length_c   1.000
_cell.angle_alpha   90.00
_cell.angle_beta   90.00
_cell.angle_gamma   90.00
#
_symmetry.space_group_name_H-M   'P 1'
#
loop_
_entity.id
_entity.type
_entity.pdbx_description
1 polymer ?
#
loop_
_entity_poly.entity_id
_entity_poly.type
_entity_poly.pdbx_seq_one_letter_code
_entity_poly.pdbx_strand_id
1 'polypeptide(L)'
;MRGVAGSWDTIPRMRSGAWFVAAALLAAVVSLRGQSGSAKAPAANPATADRQTLDGDAERWVAATLKKMSLDDKVGQLLVSSFGSEFLSTDSDEYDALVKAVHEYRIGGFHVFGGTEAAPDVLLDANYGTVTLGQPLAAASLLNRLQAIAPYPLLNSADFETGAGFRLEGATAFPRNMAFGAAGDEKLAYEAGRITAIESRAIGVQVNFAPVVDVNNNPRNPVINTRSYGEDPELVGRLGGAYVRGLQAGGMIATLKHFPGHGDTDVDSHLGLPIIKDTRESLDKTEFPPFKAGIAAGAGAIMTAHIEMPALDAAPNTPTTLSKPIVSGILRRELGFDGLIYTDSMSMAGVAALYKPGDAAVRAIKAGNDVVLHSPDDAAAFAAIKAAVASGEIPSAQLDRSVERVLRAKAQTGLNRVRAVSLDALPNIVGGRAHQAVADEVSQRSITLVRDQREQVPLKIAKDAQVLYLSVLDAPNGWRIAAPSRTFIPELKKRWRAVTSVEVSERSTANEIELVRAMAGRYDAVVASVFVRAASGSGRMDLPPNMQALLRALARQTEQSGKPFVTVLFGNPYTATFLPDVPAMLLTYDFYDRAERSAVKALAGEAPITGKLPIALPGVADRGAGLQRVPRTP
;
A
#
# COMPACT_ATOMS: atom_id res chain seq x y z
N MET A 1 59.19 -11.77 9.65
CA MET A 1 60.27 -11.09 8.89
C MET A 1 59.60 -10.10 7.92
N ARG A 2 59.98 -8.81 8.04
CA ARG A 2 59.83 -7.70 7.13
C ARG A 2 58.48 -7.57 6.36
N GLY A 3 57.56 -6.63 6.53
CA GLY A 3 57.71 -5.18 6.78
C GLY A 3 57.75 -4.41 5.47
N VAL A 4 56.56 -3.90 4.98
CA VAL A 4 56.52 -2.71 4.11
C VAL A 4 55.30 -1.90 4.53
N ALA A 5 55.57 -0.77 5.15
CA ALA A 5 54.67 0.34 5.36
C ALA A 5 54.69 1.23 4.12
N GLY A 6 53.55 1.61 3.58
CA GLY A 6 53.38 2.59 2.54
C GLY A 6 52.55 3.78 3.04
N SER A 7 53.19 4.90 3.22
CA SER A 7 52.66 6.19 3.64
C SER A 7 51.77 6.82 2.58
N TRP A 8 50.64 7.38 3.02
CA TRP A 8 49.82 8.32 2.24
C TRP A 8 49.99 9.72 2.87
N ASP A 9 50.75 10.56 2.24
CA ASP A 9 50.80 11.98 2.54
C ASP A 9 50.62 12.81 1.27
N THR A 10 49.97 13.96 1.49
CA THR A 10 49.95 15.19 0.67
C THR A 10 48.84 15.33 -0.39
N ILE A 11 47.81 16.07 0.03
CA ILE A 11 46.98 16.91 -0.85
C ILE A 11 47.31 18.39 -0.53
N PRO A 12 47.66 19.23 -1.51
CA PRO A 12 47.99 20.63 -1.25
C PRO A 12 46.73 21.52 -1.10
N ARG A 13 46.79 22.39 -0.08
CA ARG A 13 45.84 23.49 0.13
C ARG A 13 46.06 24.58 -0.93
N MET A 14 44.98 24.97 -1.61
CA MET A 14 44.94 26.22 -2.37
C MET A 14 44.18 27.32 -1.62
N ARG A 15 44.78 28.50 -1.61
CA ARG A 15 44.39 29.71 -0.87
C ARG A 15 43.23 30.44 -1.55
N SER A 16 42.47 31.12 -0.71
CA SER A 16 41.44 32.13 -0.93
C SER A 16 41.82 33.26 -1.90
N GLY A 17 40.85 33.65 -2.75
CA GLY A 17 40.84 34.92 -3.45
C GLY A 17 39.39 35.39 -3.63
N ALA A 18 39.06 36.47 -2.90
CA ALA A 18 37.76 37.13 -2.98
C ALA A 18 37.72 38.07 -4.21
N TRP A 19 36.57 38.07 -4.90
CA TRP A 19 36.19 39.22 -5.75
C TRP A 19 34.70 39.51 -5.54
N PHE A 20 34.44 40.74 -5.05
CA PHE A 20 33.13 41.38 -5.00
C PHE A 20 32.73 41.88 -6.40
N VAL A 21 31.51 41.62 -6.83
CA VAL A 21 30.84 42.44 -7.86
C VAL A 21 29.42 42.71 -7.37
N ALA A 22 29.14 43.97 -7.13
CA ALA A 22 27.82 44.52 -6.85
C ALA A 22 27.07 44.76 -8.16
N ALA A 23 25.82 44.36 -8.23
CA ALA A 23 24.87 44.82 -9.25
C ALA A 23 23.55 45.19 -8.60
N ALA A 24 23.19 46.45 -8.72
CA ALA A 24 21.94 47.04 -8.26
C ALA A 24 20.75 46.60 -9.14
N LEU A 25 19.60 46.31 -8.51
CA LEU A 25 18.35 46.14 -9.20
C LEU A 25 17.35 47.19 -8.71
N LEU A 26 16.87 48.01 -9.66
CA LEU A 26 15.79 48.97 -9.49
C LEU A 26 14.46 48.26 -9.24
N ALA A 27 13.75 48.71 -8.22
CA ALA A 27 12.33 48.42 -8.00
C ALA A 27 11.47 49.38 -8.85
N ALA A 28 10.58 48.84 -9.65
CA ALA A 28 9.46 49.56 -10.23
C ALA A 28 8.14 49.15 -9.55
N VAL A 29 7.61 50.05 -8.73
CA VAL A 29 6.27 49.99 -8.15
C VAL A 29 5.29 50.59 -9.15
N VAL A 30 4.32 49.81 -9.64
CA VAL A 30 3.15 50.34 -10.32
C VAL A 30 1.93 50.03 -9.48
N SER A 31 1.39 51.09 -8.90
CA SER A 31 0.08 51.07 -8.23
C SER A 31 -1.04 51.20 -9.27
N LEU A 32 -1.99 50.28 -9.27
CA LEU A 32 -3.29 50.48 -9.89
C LEU A 32 -4.40 50.18 -8.88
N ARG A 33 -5.09 51.24 -8.50
CA ARG A 33 -6.34 51.20 -7.74
C ARG A 33 -7.52 50.93 -8.68
N GLY A 34 -8.49 50.15 -8.20
CA GLY A 34 -9.91 50.43 -8.44
C GLY A 34 -10.63 49.38 -9.28
N GLN A 35 -11.43 48.55 -8.73
CA GLN A 35 -12.88 48.64 -8.62
C GLN A 35 -13.47 47.32 -8.15
N SER A 36 -14.26 47.39 -7.11
CA SER A 36 -15.08 46.31 -6.58
C SER A 36 -16.23 46.00 -7.57
N GLY A 37 -16.26 44.76 -8.03
CA GLY A 37 -17.39 44.17 -8.72
C GLY A 37 -17.55 42.73 -8.27
N SER A 38 -18.46 42.50 -7.32
CA SER A 38 -18.83 41.16 -6.87
C SER A 38 -19.60 40.45 -7.98
N ALA A 39 -18.91 39.63 -8.78
CA ALA A 39 -19.53 38.64 -9.62
C ALA A 39 -19.38 37.26 -8.96
N LYS A 40 -20.52 36.71 -8.50
CA LYS A 40 -20.63 35.31 -8.10
C LYS A 40 -20.16 34.43 -9.26
N ALA A 41 -19.04 33.73 -9.09
CA ALA A 41 -18.63 32.69 -10.00
C ALA A 41 -19.70 31.58 -9.99
N PRO A 42 -20.12 31.06 -11.15
CA PRO A 42 -21.01 29.91 -11.20
C PRO A 42 -20.28 28.70 -10.62
N ALA A 43 -20.99 27.92 -9.80
CA ALA A 43 -20.53 26.65 -9.28
C ALA A 43 -20.09 25.78 -10.47
N ALA A 44 -18.79 25.44 -10.52
CA ALA A 44 -18.27 24.49 -11.47
C ALA A 44 -18.95 23.14 -11.21
N ASN A 45 -19.68 22.64 -12.19
CA ASN A 45 -20.08 21.25 -12.27
C ASN A 45 -18.82 20.40 -12.02
N PRO A 46 -18.87 19.31 -11.23
CA PRO A 46 -17.75 18.38 -11.14
C PRO A 46 -17.57 17.78 -12.54
N ALA A 47 -16.60 18.31 -13.28
CA ALA A 47 -16.20 17.77 -14.55
C ALA A 47 -15.89 16.29 -14.35
N THR A 48 -16.57 15.40 -15.06
CA THR A 48 -16.14 14.03 -15.30
C THR A 48 -14.67 14.13 -15.65
N ALA A 49 -13.81 13.51 -14.80
CA ALA A 49 -12.37 13.53 -15.01
C ALA A 49 -12.12 13.01 -16.44
N ASP A 50 -11.59 13.89 -17.26
CA ASP A 50 -11.35 13.60 -18.68
C ASP A 50 -10.37 12.42 -18.70
N ARG A 51 -10.85 11.22 -19.05
CA ARG A 51 -9.96 10.11 -19.38
C ARG A 51 -9.04 10.67 -20.43
N GLN A 52 -7.72 10.68 -20.19
CA GLN A 52 -6.76 11.23 -21.14
C GLN A 52 -7.06 10.65 -22.52
N THR A 53 -7.73 11.42 -23.34
CA THR A 53 -7.98 11.08 -24.74
C THR A 53 -6.64 10.95 -25.42
N LEU A 54 -6.40 9.82 -26.08
CA LEU A 54 -5.18 9.64 -26.86
C LEU A 54 -5.13 10.69 -27.96
N ASP A 55 -3.95 11.26 -28.19
CA ASP A 55 -3.74 12.09 -29.38
C ASP A 55 -3.80 11.25 -30.67
N GLY A 56 -3.92 11.93 -31.80
CA GLY A 56 -4.05 11.24 -33.08
C GLY A 56 -2.87 10.35 -33.46
N ASP A 57 -1.65 10.63 -32.96
CA ASP A 57 -0.48 9.77 -33.19
C ASP A 57 -0.57 8.49 -32.37
N ALA A 58 -1.00 8.59 -31.12
CA ALA A 58 -1.22 7.46 -30.25
C ALA A 58 -2.35 6.55 -30.77
N GLU A 59 -3.47 7.12 -31.22
CA GLU A 59 -4.57 6.35 -31.85
C GLU A 59 -4.09 5.59 -33.10
N ARG A 60 -3.31 6.26 -33.98
CA ARG A 60 -2.71 5.60 -35.14
C ARG A 60 -1.75 4.49 -34.75
N TRP A 61 -0.95 4.70 -33.71
CA TRP A 61 -0.03 3.68 -33.21
C TRP A 61 -0.79 2.45 -32.69
N VAL A 62 -1.85 2.62 -31.92
CA VAL A 62 -2.70 1.54 -31.40
C VAL A 62 -3.26 0.72 -32.57
N ALA A 63 -3.92 1.36 -33.53
CA ALA A 63 -4.56 0.69 -34.66
C ALA A 63 -3.53 -0.05 -35.55
N ALA A 64 -2.40 0.59 -35.85
CA ALA A 64 -1.35 0.00 -36.67
C ALA A 64 -0.66 -1.17 -35.96
N THR A 65 -0.46 -1.09 -34.65
CA THR A 65 0.16 -2.16 -33.86
C THR A 65 -0.76 -3.37 -33.78
N LEU A 66 -2.03 -3.18 -33.41
CA LEU A 66 -3.03 -4.25 -33.33
C LEU A 66 -3.15 -5.02 -34.65
N LYS A 67 -3.15 -4.29 -35.78
CA LYS A 67 -3.24 -4.88 -37.14
C LYS A 67 -2.04 -5.77 -37.49
N LYS A 68 -0.85 -5.48 -36.95
CA LYS A 68 0.39 -6.22 -37.25
C LYS A 68 0.60 -7.45 -36.36
N MET A 69 -0.09 -7.51 -35.22
CA MET A 69 0.09 -8.56 -34.23
C MET A 69 -0.39 -9.91 -34.74
N SER A 70 0.46 -10.93 -34.58
CA SER A 70 0.09 -12.33 -34.70
C SER A 70 -0.83 -12.78 -33.56
N LEU A 71 -1.38 -13.99 -33.65
CA LEU A 71 -2.15 -14.56 -32.54
C LEU A 71 -1.29 -14.67 -31.26
N ASP A 72 -0.05 -15.10 -31.40
CA ASP A 72 0.89 -15.24 -30.29
C ASP A 72 1.19 -13.89 -29.63
N ASP A 73 1.43 -12.85 -30.43
CA ASP A 73 1.60 -11.50 -29.91
C ASP A 73 0.38 -11.03 -29.11
N LYS A 74 -0.82 -11.24 -29.65
CA LYS A 74 -2.08 -10.82 -29.01
C LYS A 74 -2.33 -11.57 -27.69
N VAL A 75 -2.13 -12.89 -27.67
CA VAL A 75 -2.30 -13.71 -26.47
C VAL A 75 -1.31 -13.29 -25.39
N GLY A 76 -0.05 -13.09 -25.76
CA GLY A 76 0.99 -12.69 -24.81
C GLY A 76 0.70 -11.36 -24.14
N GLN A 77 0.07 -10.38 -24.87
CA GLN A 77 -0.28 -9.09 -24.28
C GLN A 77 -1.29 -9.18 -23.13
N LEU A 78 -2.00 -10.29 -22.99
CA LEU A 78 -2.94 -10.52 -21.89
C LEU A 78 -2.28 -11.12 -20.65
N LEU A 79 -0.97 -11.43 -20.69
CA LEU A 79 -0.24 -12.04 -19.58
C LEU A 79 0.71 -11.03 -18.93
N VAL A 80 0.72 -11.01 -17.61
CA VAL A 80 1.68 -10.27 -16.79
C VAL A 80 2.36 -11.24 -15.85
N SER A 81 3.67 -11.47 -16.09
CA SER A 81 4.54 -12.25 -15.22
C SER A 81 5.09 -11.40 -14.08
N SER A 82 6.00 -11.93 -13.27
CA SER A 82 6.56 -11.19 -12.13
C SER A 82 8.02 -11.46 -11.90
N PHE A 83 8.69 -10.53 -11.19
CA PHE A 83 10.06 -10.72 -10.70
C PHE A 83 10.30 -9.96 -9.39
N GLY A 84 11.33 -10.40 -8.64
CA GLY A 84 11.86 -9.67 -7.49
C GLY A 84 12.79 -8.53 -7.92
N SER A 85 12.70 -7.37 -7.24
CA SER A 85 13.49 -6.18 -7.55
C SER A 85 14.84 -6.13 -6.83
N GLU A 86 15.53 -7.25 -6.85
CA GLU A 86 16.93 -7.40 -6.39
C GLU A 86 17.88 -7.33 -7.59
N PHE A 87 19.17 -7.31 -7.28
CA PHE A 87 20.16 -7.46 -8.36
C PHE A 87 20.02 -8.83 -9.01
N LEU A 88 19.89 -8.84 -10.34
CA LEU A 88 19.83 -10.05 -11.14
C LEU A 88 20.95 -10.03 -12.17
N SER A 89 21.80 -11.08 -12.15
CA SER A 89 22.81 -11.28 -13.18
C SER A 89 22.14 -11.60 -14.52
N THR A 90 22.69 -11.08 -15.61
CA THR A 90 22.27 -11.48 -16.97
C THR A 90 22.79 -12.85 -17.38
N ASP A 91 23.62 -13.48 -16.57
CA ASP A 91 24.11 -14.85 -16.70
C ASP A 91 23.52 -15.66 -15.54
N SER A 92 22.19 -15.87 -15.58
CA SER A 92 21.43 -16.65 -14.59
C SER A 92 20.17 -17.26 -15.20
N ASP A 93 19.73 -18.38 -14.65
CA ASP A 93 18.50 -19.08 -15.06
C ASP A 93 17.26 -18.19 -14.90
N GLU A 94 17.24 -17.35 -13.85
CA GLU A 94 16.14 -16.42 -13.60
C GLU A 94 16.04 -15.35 -14.69
N TYR A 95 17.19 -14.81 -15.14
CA TYR A 95 17.19 -13.83 -16.25
C TYR A 95 16.77 -14.49 -17.56
N ASP A 96 17.24 -15.70 -17.85
CA ASP A 96 16.85 -16.47 -19.02
C ASP A 96 15.35 -16.76 -19.03
N ALA A 97 14.74 -17.05 -17.86
CA ALA A 97 13.29 -17.22 -17.75
C ALA A 97 12.53 -15.94 -18.10
N LEU A 98 13.01 -14.76 -17.67
CA LEU A 98 12.39 -13.46 -18.03
C LEU A 98 12.55 -13.17 -19.54
N VAL A 99 13.71 -13.45 -20.10
CA VAL A 99 13.96 -13.31 -21.55
C VAL A 99 13.05 -14.24 -22.34
N LYS A 100 12.88 -15.48 -21.89
CA LYS A 100 11.94 -16.45 -22.48
C LYS A 100 10.50 -15.94 -22.45
N ALA A 101 10.05 -15.39 -21.32
CA ALA A 101 8.71 -14.80 -21.20
C ALA A 101 8.49 -13.68 -22.23
N VAL A 102 9.49 -12.82 -22.46
CA VAL A 102 9.44 -11.76 -23.48
C VAL A 102 9.44 -12.32 -24.90
N HIS A 103 10.30 -13.30 -25.21
CA HIS A 103 10.50 -13.76 -26.60
C HIS A 103 9.58 -14.88 -27.02
N GLU A 104 9.27 -15.84 -26.15
CA GLU A 104 8.42 -16.98 -26.50
C GLU A 104 6.95 -16.70 -26.21
N TYR A 105 6.64 -16.13 -25.02
CA TYR A 105 5.25 -15.89 -24.63
C TYR A 105 4.77 -14.48 -24.98
N ARG A 106 5.65 -13.57 -25.44
CA ARG A 106 5.28 -12.20 -25.88
C ARG A 106 4.50 -11.42 -24.81
N ILE A 107 4.82 -11.62 -23.52
CA ILE A 107 4.04 -11.07 -22.40
C ILE A 107 3.84 -9.58 -22.48
N GLY A 108 2.70 -9.11 -21.93
CA GLY A 108 2.27 -7.71 -21.95
C GLY A 108 3.03 -6.80 -21.01
N GLY A 109 3.59 -7.34 -19.92
CA GLY A 109 4.33 -6.61 -18.89
C GLY A 109 4.80 -7.49 -17.76
N PHE A 110 5.47 -6.86 -16.79
CA PHE A 110 5.89 -7.51 -15.55
C PHE A 110 5.28 -6.83 -14.33
N HIS A 111 4.98 -7.63 -13.30
CA HIS A 111 4.67 -7.16 -11.97
C HIS A 111 5.94 -7.13 -11.12
N VAL A 112 6.24 -5.97 -10.52
CA VAL A 112 7.43 -5.74 -9.72
C VAL A 112 7.12 -6.02 -8.26
N PHE A 113 7.68 -7.10 -7.72
CA PHE A 113 7.67 -7.37 -6.29
C PHE A 113 8.86 -6.71 -5.59
N GLY A 114 8.87 -6.77 -4.24
CA GLY A 114 10.06 -6.50 -3.44
C GLY A 114 11.14 -7.56 -3.64
N GLY A 115 12.09 -7.63 -2.72
CA GLY A 115 13.04 -8.73 -2.68
C GLY A 115 12.43 -9.98 -2.04
N THR A 116 13.03 -11.13 -2.29
CA THR A 116 12.70 -12.39 -1.64
C THR A 116 13.95 -12.99 -1.02
N GLU A 117 13.84 -13.49 0.20
CA GLU A 117 14.90 -14.25 0.86
C GLU A 117 14.37 -15.66 1.11
N ALA A 118 15.10 -16.68 0.66
CA ALA A 118 14.71 -18.06 0.85
C ALA A 118 14.57 -18.38 2.35
N ALA A 119 13.40 -18.91 2.74
CA ALA A 119 13.22 -19.42 4.09
C ALA A 119 13.97 -20.75 4.21
N PRO A 120 14.72 -21.00 5.32
CA PRO A 120 15.27 -22.31 5.58
C PRO A 120 14.15 -23.36 5.70
N ASP A 121 14.34 -24.52 5.10
CA ASP A 121 13.38 -25.65 5.10
C ASP A 121 12.98 -26.15 6.50
N VAL A 122 13.75 -25.75 7.51
CA VAL A 122 13.52 -26.12 8.93
C VAL A 122 12.56 -25.17 9.66
N LEU A 123 12.13 -24.05 9.04
CA LEU A 123 11.17 -23.14 9.66
C LEU A 123 9.76 -23.70 9.47
N LEU A 124 9.07 -23.93 10.61
CA LEU A 124 7.69 -24.43 10.65
C LEU A 124 6.69 -23.43 10.06
N ASP A 125 7.08 -22.17 9.93
CA ASP A 125 6.26 -21.10 9.33
C ASP A 125 7.09 -20.34 8.30
N ALA A 126 7.07 -20.85 7.06
CA ALA A 126 7.75 -20.25 5.92
C ALA A 126 7.16 -18.90 5.47
N ASN A 127 5.98 -18.52 5.99
CA ASN A 127 5.33 -17.25 5.63
C ASN A 127 5.96 -16.04 6.32
N TYR A 128 6.76 -16.26 7.35
CA TYR A 128 7.45 -15.19 8.05
C TYR A 128 8.83 -14.91 7.44
N GLY A 129 8.94 -13.76 6.83
CA GLY A 129 10.23 -13.16 6.53
C GLY A 129 10.90 -13.59 5.25
N THR A 130 10.15 -14.11 4.30
CA THR A 130 10.65 -14.34 2.93
C THR A 130 10.58 -13.10 2.05
N VAL A 131 9.83 -12.06 2.46
CA VAL A 131 9.69 -10.81 1.70
C VAL A 131 10.61 -9.76 2.29
N THR A 132 11.51 -9.23 1.48
CA THR A 132 12.37 -8.08 1.77
C THR A 132 11.99 -6.90 0.86
N LEU A 133 12.54 -5.71 1.13
CA LEU A 133 12.40 -4.59 0.21
C LEU A 133 13.42 -4.74 -0.93
N GLY A 134 12.94 -4.52 -2.16
CA GLY A 134 13.80 -4.48 -3.33
C GLY A 134 14.53 -3.15 -3.49
N GLN A 135 15.33 -3.05 -4.54
CA GLN A 135 16.17 -1.89 -4.84
C GLN A 135 15.64 -1.12 -6.05
N PRO A 136 15.30 0.17 -5.93
CA PRO A 136 14.77 0.98 -7.04
C PRO A 136 15.66 0.96 -8.29
N LEU A 137 16.98 1.05 -8.10
CA LEU A 137 17.93 1.06 -9.22
C LEU A 137 18.04 -0.30 -9.90
N ALA A 138 18.02 -1.40 -9.14
CA ALA A 138 18.01 -2.75 -9.69
C ALA A 138 16.74 -3.00 -10.51
N ALA A 139 15.57 -2.65 -9.95
CA ALA A 139 14.30 -2.73 -10.65
C ALA A 139 14.31 -1.94 -11.97
N ALA A 140 14.71 -0.65 -11.93
CA ALA A 140 14.73 0.21 -13.11
C ALA A 140 15.71 -0.29 -14.18
N SER A 141 16.90 -0.76 -13.77
CA SER A 141 17.90 -1.33 -14.68
C SER A 141 17.37 -2.59 -15.38
N LEU A 142 16.77 -3.51 -14.62
CA LEU A 142 16.20 -4.75 -15.18
C LEU A 142 15.03 -4.42 -16.12
N LEU A 143 14.11 -3.56 -15.73
CA LEU A 143 12.99 -3.13 -16.57
C LEU A 143 13.47 -2.49 -17.88
N ASN A 144 14.50 -1.64 -17.85
CA ASN A 144 15.08 -1.06 -19.07
C ASN A 144 15.65 -2.13 -20.00
N ARG A 145 16.32 -3.17 -19.47
CA ARG A 145 16.85 -4.28 -20.26
C ARG A 145 15.72 -5.09 -20.92
N LEU A 146 14.69 -5.43 -20.14
CA LEU A 146 13.54 -6.17 -20.67
C LEU A 146 12.74 -5.35 -21.70
N GLN A 147 12.59 -4.04 -21.50
CA GLN A 147 11.98 -3.13 -22.48
C GLN A 147 12.78 -3.06 -23.79
N ALA A 148 14.11 -3.14 -23.73
CA ALA A 148 14.97 -3.07 -24.91
C ALA A 148 14.84 -4.30 -25.83
N ILE A 149 14.61 -5.48 -25.25
CA ILE A 149 14.46 -6.73 -26.01
C ILE A 149 13.01 -7.04 -26.39
N ALA A 150 12.03 -6.34 -25.78
CA ALA A 150 10.62 -6.61 -26.02
C ALA A 150 10.16 -6.10 -27.40
N PRO A 151 9.48 -6.93 -28.23
CA PRO A 151 8.95 -6.51 -29.54
C PRO A 151 7.88 -5.41 -29.37
N TYR A 152 7.06 -5.50 -28.36
CA TYR A 152 6.08 -4.50 -27.95
C TYR A 152 6.43 -3.91 -26.60
N PRO A 153 6.09 -2.63 -26.30
CA PRO A 153 6.35 -2.06 -24.98
C PRO A 153 5.74 -2.91 -23.86
N LEU A 154 6.46 -3.09 -22.76
CA LEU A 154 5.99 -3.78 -21.57
C LEU A 154 5.24 -2.79 -20.67
N LEU A 155 3.99 -3.10 -20.29
CA LEU A 155 3.19 -2.33 -19.35
C LEU A 155 3.40 -2.89 -17.95
N ASN A 156 4.37 -2.34 -17.23
CA ASN A 156 4.79 -2.87 -15.94
C ASN A 156 3.88 -2.36 -14.81
N SER A 157 3.65 -3.22 -13.83
CA SER A 157 2.76 -2.98 -12.69
C SER A 157 3.46 -3.26 -11.37
N ALA A 158 2.89 -2.74 -10.28
CA ALA A 158 3.32 -3.06 -8.92
C ALA A 158 2.18 -2.85 -7.91
N ASP A 159 2.25 -3.54 -6.77
CA ASP A 159 1.45 -3.25 -5.58
C ASP A 159 2.14 -2.17 -4.74
N PHE A 160 2.04 -0.93 -5.14
CA PHE A 160 2.52 0.20 -4.36
C PHE A 160 1.37 0.84 -3.57
N GLU A 161 0.69 0.01 -2.76
CA GLU A 161 -0.52 0.40 -2.01
C GLU A 161 -0.29 1.62 -1.12
N THR A 162 0.89 1.70 -0.53
CA THR A 162 1.31 2.81 0.35
C THR A 162 2.53 3.54 -0.20
N GLY A 163 2.60 3.70 -1.53
CA GLY A 163 3.76 4.30 -2.20
C GLY A 163 4.79 3.28 -2.65
N ALA A 164 5.76 3.72 -3.46
CA ALA A 164 6.81 2.83 -3.98
C ALA A 164 7.65 2.19 -2.85
N GLY A 165 7.77 2.87 -1.70
CA GLY A 165 8.42 2.35 -0.50
C GLY A 165 7.73 1.16 0.17
N PHE A 166 6.54 0.77 -0.29
CA PHE A 166 5.88 -0.47 0.12
C PHE A 166 6.65 -1.73 -0.35
N ARG A 167 7.34 -1.61 -1.48
CA ARG A 167 8.11 -2.71 -2.09
C ARG A 167 9.60 -2.41 -2.25
N LEU A 168 9.98 -1.13 -2.30
CA LEU A 168 11.34 -0.71 -2.69
C LEU A 168 11.98 0.15 -1.60
N GLU A 169 13.16 -0.25 -1.15
CA GLU A 169 13.90 0.45 -0.11
C GLU A 169 14.30 1.86 -0.55
N GLY A 170 14.21 2.82 0.37
CA GLY A 170 14.56 4.21 0.13
C GLY A 170 13.52 5.02 -0.63
N ALA A 171 12.54 4.40 -1.29
CA ALA A 171 11.40 5.10 -1.87
C ALA A 171 10.43 5.58 -0.77
N THR A 172 9.49 6.45 -1.14
CA THR A 172 8.51 6.99 -0.18
C THR A 172 7.48 5.93 0.19
N ALA A 173 7.41 5.61 1.49
CA ALA A 173 6.36 4.78 2.08
C ALA A 173 5.39 5.67 2.86
N PHE A 174 4.13 5.70 2.45
CA PHE A 174 3.05 6.33 3.20
C PHE A 174 2.53 5.39 4.29
N PRO A 175 1.82 5.92 5.31
CA PRO A 175 1.04 5.08 6.21
C PRO A 175 -0.03 4.27 5.47
N ARG A 176 -0.55 3.23 6.10
CA ARG A 176 -1.67 2.42 5.59
C ARG A 176 -2.90 3.30 5.34
N ASN A 177 -3.79 2.88 4.42
CA ASN A 177 -4.94 3.68 3.99
C ASN A 177 -5.86 4.09 5.14
N MET A 178 -6.01 3.28 6.18
CA MET A 178 -6.82 3.63 7.35
C MET A 178 -6.29 4.84 8.10
N ALA A 179 -4.99 5.12 8.04
CA ALA A 179 -4.41 6.36 8.55
C ALA A 179 -4.88 7.60 7.76
N PHE A 180 -5.05 7.49 6.45
CA PHE A 180 -5.69 8.55 5.66
C PHE A 180 -7.16 8.73 6.03
N GLY A 181 -7.88 7.61 6.30
CA GLY A 181 -9.23 7.63 6.83
C GLY A 181 -9.33 8.40 8.14
N ALA A 182 -8.39 8.16 9.07
CA ALA A 182 -8.30 8.87 10.34
C ALA A 182 -7.91 10.34 10.20
N ALA A 183 -7.05 10.69 9.25
CA ALA A 183 -6.69 12.08 8.94
C ALA A 183 -7.84 12.84 8.24
N GLY A 184 -8.67 12.13 7.44
CA GLY A 184 -9.86 12.64 6.76
C GLY A 184 -9.61 13.70 5.68
N ASP A 185 -8.38 13.77 5.12
CA ASP A 185 -7.97 14.84 4.20
C ASP A 185 -7.73 14.32 2.78
N GLU A 186 -8.62 14.71 1.86
CA GLU A 186 -8.53 14.34 0.44
C GLU A 186 -7.28 14.92 -0.26
N LYS A 187 -6.76 16.07 0.19
CA LYS A 187 -5.55 16.66 -0.39
C LYS A 187 -4.34 15.78 -0.12
N LEU A 188 -4.25 15.23 1.10
CA LEU A 188 -3.18 14.30 1.44
C LEU A 188 -3.28 13.00 0.65
N ALA A 189 -4.50 12.47 0.45
CA ALA A 189 -4.70 11.30 -0.40
C ALA A 189 -4.31 11.56 -1.87
N TYR A 190 -4.68 12.72 -2.41
CA TYR A 190 -4.28 13.14 -3.76
C TYR A 190 -2.75 13.26 -3.88
N GLU A 191 -2.08 13.96 -2.95
CA GLU A 191 -0.62 14.12 -2.98
C GLU A 191 0.11 12.79 -2.82
N ALA A 192 -0.39 11.89 -1.98
CA ALA A 192 0.16 10.55 -1.86
C ALA A 192 0.09 9.78 -3.18
N GLY A 193 -1.05 9.83 -3.87
CA GLY A 193 -1.21 9.24 -5.20
C GLY A 193 -0.23 9.87 -6.22
N ARG A 194 -0.13 11.20 -6.25
CA ARG A 194 0.75 11.93 -7.16
C ARG A 194 2.23 11.59 -6.94
N ILE A 195 2.68 11.56 -5.69
CA ILE A 195 4.06 11.21 -5.32
C ILE A 195 4.34 9.75 -5.69
N THR A 196 3.41 8.84 -5.36
CA THR A 196 3.53 7.43 -5.75
C THR A 196 3.72 7.28 -7.25
N ALA A 197 2.93 8.01 -8.06
CA ALA A 197 3.07 7.97 -9.51
C ALA A 197 4.43 8.49 -9.99
N ILE A 198 4.88 9.63 -9.48
CA ILE A 198 6.17 10.24 -9.88
C ILE A 198 7.33 9.28 -9.61
N GLU A 199 7.39 8.68 -8.41
CA GLU A 199 8.46 7.75 -8.06
C GLU A 199 8.36 6.44 -8.87
N SER A 200 7.17 5.89 -9.01
CA SER A 200 6.92 4.65 -9.77
C SER A 200 7.28 4.80 -11.25
N ARG A 201 6.90 5.91 -11.85
CA ARG A 201 7.22 6.23 -13.25
C ARG A 201 8.73 6.37 -13.47
N ALA A 202 9.45 6.95 -12.51
CA ALA A 202 10.91 7.05 -12.56
C ALA A 202 11.59 5.67 -12.50
N ILE A 203 10.96 4.70 -11.85
CA ILE A 203 11.43 3.31 -11.75
C ILE A 203 11.10 2.49 -13.01
N GLY A 204 10.11 2.91 -13.80
CA GLY A 204 9.66 2.20 -15.00
C GLY A 204 8.38 1.37 -14.78
N VAL A 205 7.58 1.71 -13.76
CA VAL A 205 6.27 1.13 -13.48
C VAL A 205 5.16 2.08 -13.92
N GLN A 206 4.17 1.58 -14.66
CA GLN A 206 3.10 2.36 -15.27
C GLN A 206 1.74 2.13 -14.66
N VAL A 207 1.52 0.97 -14.04
CA VAL A 207 0.24 0.58 -13.41
C VAL A 207 0.47 0.36 -11.92
N ASN A 208 -0.32 1.02 -11.09
CA ASN A 208 -0.33 0.73 -9.65
C ASN A 208 -1.59 -0.05 -9.29
N PHE A 209 -1.46 -1.20 -8.65
CA PHE A 209 -2.57 -1.96 -8.08
C PHE A 209 -3.02 -1.33 -6.75
N ALA A 210 -3.42 -0.07 -6.83
CA ALA A 210 -3.98 0.77 -5.78
C ALA A 210 -4.87 1.87 -6.39
N PRO A 211 -5.84 2.41 -5.62
CA PRO A 211 -6.10 2.18 -4.20
C PRO A 211 -6.93 0.93 -3.91
N VAL A 212 -6.78 0.42 -2.67
CA VAL A 212 -7.74 -0.53 -2.09
C VAL A 212 -8.98 0.27 -1.69
N VAL A 213 -10.11 -0.03 -2.33
CA VAL A 213 -11.40 0.63 -2.10
C VAL A 213 -12.45 -0.30 -1.47
N ASP A 214 -11.99 -1.44 -0.95
CA ASP A 214 -12.81 -2.32 -0.12
C ASP A 214 -13.25 -1.58 1.14
N VAL A 215 -14.50 -1.76 1.56
CA VAL A 215 -15.08 -1.17 2.77
C VAL A 215 -14.87 -2.13 3.93
N ASN A 216 -14.08 -1.73 4.95
CA ASN A 216 -13.77 -2.63 6.07
C ASN A 216 -14.90 -2.65 7.11
N ASN A 217 -16.04 -3.22 6.75
CA ASN A 217 -17.24 -3.35 7.59
C ASN A 217 -17.21 -4.58 8.52
N ASN A 218 -16.24 -5.48 8.37
CA ASN A 218 -16.03 -6.64 9.24
C ASN A 218 -14.75 -6.47 10.08
N PRO A 219 -14.86 -6.29 11.43
CA PRO A 219 -13.70 -6.17 12.31
C PRO A 219 -12.75 -7.38 12.31
N ARG A 220 -13.25 -8.55 11.89
CA ARG A 220 -12.48 -9.79 11.82
C ARG A 220 -11.80 -10.02 10.47
N ASN A 221 -11.90 -9.06 9.55
CA ASN A 221 -11.27 -9.19 8.24
C ASN A 221 -9.74 -9.25 8.37
N PRO A 222 -9.09 -10.39 8.05
CA PRO A 222 -7.66 -10.58 8.24
C PRO A 222 -6.81 -10.00 7.11
N VAL A 223 -7.43 -9.70 5.96
CA VAL A 223 -6.68 -9.32 4.74
C VAL A 223 -6.88 -7.85 4.36
N ILE A 224 -8.04 -7.25 4.59
CA ILE A 224 -8.29 -5.84 4.27
C ILE A 224 -7.89 -4.95 5.44
N ASN A 225 -8.58 -4.96 6.56
CA ASN A 225 -8.21 -4.26 7.78
C ASN A 225 -7.67 -2.83 7.49
N THR A 226 -6.44 -2.51 7.90
CA THR A 226 -5.81 -1.19 7.69
C THR A 226 -5.48 -0.85 6.22
N ARG A 227 -5.64 -1.79 5.28
CA ARG A 227 -5.53 -1.51 3.84
C ARG A 227 -6.72 -0.70 3.31
N SER A 228 -7.90 -0.77 3.96
CA SER A 228 -9.06 0.08 3.67
C SER A 228 -8.90 1.48 4.29
N TYR A 229 -9.57 2.48 3.73
CA TYR A 229 -9.70 3.82 4.34
C TYR A 229 -10.65 3.83 5.55
N GLY A 230 -11.52 2.83 5.70
CA GLY A 230 -12.46 2.71 6.82
C GLY A 230 -13.68 1.86 6.52
N GLU A 231 -14.71 1.97 7.36
CA GLU A 231 -15.98 1.23 7.24
C GLU A 231 -17.10 2.03 6.53
N ASP A 232 -16.86 3.30 6.22
CA ASP A 232 -17.84 4.17 5.57
C ASP A 232 -17.62 4.19 4.05
N PRO A 233 -18.55 3.68 3.24
CA PRO A 233 -18.43 3.66 1.78
C PRO A 233 -18.19 5.04 1.16
N GLU A 234 -18.78 6.10 1.74
CA GLU A 234 -18.61 7.46 1.24
C GLU A 234 -17.18 7.97 1.51
N LEU A 235 -16.65 7.76 2.72
CA LEU A 235 -15.26 8.10 3.06
C LEU A 235 -14.27 7.34 2.16
N VAL A 236 -14.48 6.03 1.99
CA VAL A 236 -13.63 5.18 1.14
C VAL A 236 -13.66 5.68 -0.31
N GLY A 237 -14.83 5.99 -0.83
CA GLY A 237 -15.00 6.52 -2.20
C GLY A 237 -14.33 7.88 -2.40
N ARG A 238 -14.47 8.82 -1.45
CA ARG A 238 -13.86 10.16 -1.52
C ARG A 238 -12.33 10.10 -1.49
N LEU A 239 -11.76 9.38 -0.52
CA LEU A 239 -10.30 9.27 -0.37
C LEU A 239 -9.68 8.43 -1.48
N GLY A 240 -10.31 7.29 -1.83
CA GLY A 240 -9.89 6.47 -2.97
C GLY A 240 -9.94 7.23 -4.28
N GLY A 241 -11.01 7.99 -4.53
CA GLY A 241 -11.13 8.86 -5.71
C GLY A 241 -10.07 9.97 -5.75
N ALA A 242 -9.73 10.58 -4.60
CA ALA A 242 -8.65 11.55 -4.53
C ALA A 242 -7.28 10.94 -4.85
N TYR A 243 -7.00 9.74 -4.33
CA TYR A 243 -5.77 9.00 -4.62
C TYR A 243 -5.68 8.63 -6.12
N VAL A 244 -6.81 8.17 -6.73
CA VAL A 244 -6.91 7.91 -8.18
C VAL A 244 -6.52 9.17 -8.98
N ARG A 245 -7.12 10.32 -8.67
CA ARG A 245 -6.80 11.58 -9.37
C ARG A 245 -5.31 11.93 -9.23
N GLY A 246 -4.71 11.71 -8.05
CA GLY A 246 -3.28 11.92 -7.82
C GLY A 246 -2.40 11.01 -8.68
N LEU A 247 -2.66 9.70 -8.71
CA LEU A 247 -1.95 8.73 -9.55
C LEU A 247 -2.02 9.11 -11.03
N GLN A 248 -3.23 9.41 -11.52
CA GLN A 248 -3.47 9.77 -12.92
C GLN A 248 -2.77 11.09 -13.28
N ALA A 249 -2.79 12.10 -12.41
CA ALA A 249 -2.07 13.36 -12.61
C ALA A 249 -0.55 13.16 -12.69
N GLY A 250 0.01 12.16 -12.01
CA GLY A 250 1.40 11.74 -12.10
C GLY A 250 1.72 10.86 -13.33
N GLY A 251 0.73 10.59 -14.20
CA GLY A 251 0.90 9.82 -15.43
C GLY A 251 0.93 8.30 -15.22
N MET A 252 0.32 7.80 -14.15
CA MET A 252 0.25 6.38 -13.81
C MET A 252 -1.20 5.89 -13.86
N ILE A 253 -1.43 4.64 -14.23
CA ILE A 253 -2.75 4.02 -14.23
C ILE A 253 -3.08 3.55 -12.82
N ALA A 254 -4.17 4.08 -12.25
CA ALA A 254 -4.72 3.65 -10.98
C ALA A 254 -5.62 2.42 -11.16
N THR A 255 -5.55 1.46 -10.24
CA THR A 255 -6.34 0.24 -10.23
C THR A 255 -7.16 0.13 -8.96
N LEU A 256 -8.49 0.20 -9.08
CA LEU A 256 -9.39 -0.03 -7.94
C LEU A 256 -9.43 -1.52 -7.61
N LYS A 257 -9.35 -1.88 -6.33
CA LYS A 257 -9.39 -3.29 -5.90
C LYS A 257 -10.06 -3.46 -4.55
N HIS A 258 -10.63 -4.64 -4.29
CA HIS A 258 -10.74 -5.85 -5.10
C HIS A 258 -12.20 -6.04 -5.50
N PHE A 259 -12.52 -5.86 -6.78
CA PHE A 259 -13.92 -5.90 -7.25
C PHE A 259 -14.52 -7.31 -7.13
N PRO A 260 -15.76 -7.46 -6.64
CA PRO A 260 -16.77 -6.42 -6.33
C PRO A 260 -16.78 -5.90 -4.89
N GLY A 261 -15.79 -6.17 -4.07
CA GLY A 261 -15.63 -5.78 -2.67
C GLY A 261 -15.21 -6.96 -1.81
N HIS A 262 -14.14 -6.80 -1.03
CA HIS A 262 -13.54 -7.84 -0.19
C HIS A 262 -13.62 -7.51 1.31
N GLY A 263 -14.42 -6.47 1.67
CA GLY A 263 -14.45 -5.92 3.03
C GLY A 263 -15.14 -6.81 4.06
N ASP A 264 -16.20 -7.54 3.67
CA ASP A 264 -16.97 -8.39 4.60
C ASP A 264 -16.59 -9.87 4.49
N THR A 265 -15.38 -10.21 4.93
CA THR A 265 -14.93 -11.59 5.07
C THR A 265 -14.10 -11.78 6.33
N ASP A 266 -14.16 -12.97 6.92
CA ASP A 266 -13.26 -13.45 7.98
C ASP A 266 -12.30 -14.54 7.49
N VAL A 267 -12.26 -14.79 6.17
CA VAL A 267 -11.34 -15.72 5.50
C VAL A 267 -10.38 -14.95 4.60
N ASP A 268 -9.11 -15.29 4.67
CA ASP A 268 -8.07 -14.72 3.79
C ASP A 268 -8.06 -15.45 2.43
N SER A 269 -8.24 -14.71 1.34
CA SER A 269 -8.22 -15.25 -0.04
C SER A 269 -6.86 -15.80 -0.47
N HIS A 270 -5.78 -15.50 0.26
CA HIS A 270 -4.47 -16.14 0.07
C HIS A 270 -4.43 -17.57 0.60
N LEU A 271 -5.33 -17.94 1.53
CA LEU A 271 -5.39 -19.25 2.18
C LEU A 271 -6.53 -20.12 1.67
N GLY A 272 -7.56 -19.56 1.04
CA GLY A 272 -8.72 -20.28 0.54
C GLY A 272 -9.67 -19.39 -0.24
N LEU A 273 -10.84 -19.91 -0.62
CA LEU A 273 -11.89 -19.14 -1.30
C LEU A 273 -12.89 -18.59 -0.26
N PRO A 274 -12.88 -17.27 0.05
CA PRO A 274 -13.87 -16.65 0.92
C PRO A 274 -15.27 -16.65 0.25
N ILE A 275 -16.32 -16.78 1.05
CA ILE A 275 -17.71 -16.67 0.59
C ILE A 275 -18.36 -15.49 1.29
N ILE A 276 -18.74 -14.46 0.52
CA ILE A 276 -19.49 -13.31 0.99
C ILE A 276 -20.98 -13.53 0.68
N LYS A 277 -21.81 -13.60 1.74
CA LYS A 277 -23.24 -13.94 1.64
C LYS A 277 -24.15 -12.71 1.61
N ASP A 278 -23.59 -11.53 1.41
CA ASP A 278 -24.35 -10.30 1.29
C ASP A 278 -25.37 -10.34 0.16
N THR A 279 -26.51 -9.70 0.40
CA THR A 279 -27.53 -9.54 -0.63
C THR A 279 -27.06 -8.51 -1.67
N ARG A 280 -27.61 -8.58 -2.88
CA ARG A 280 -27.36 -7.57 -3.89
C ARG A 280 -27.64 -6.15 -3.40
N GLU A 281 -28.69 -5.95 -2.61
CA GLU A 281 -29.04 -4.65 -2.04
C GLU A 281 -27.99 -4.15 -1.05
N SER A 282 -27.39 -5.04 -0.23
CA SER A 282 -26.26 -4.69 0.66
C SER A 282 -25.05 -4.26 -0.14
N LEU A 283 -24.68 -5.01 -1.18
CA LEU A 283 -23.55 -4.71 -2.06
C LEU A 283 -23.72 -3.35 -2.78
N ASP A 284 -24.94 -3.04 -3.25
CA ASP A 284 -25.26 -1.77 -3.88
C ASP A 284 -25.08 -0.56 -2.94
N LYS A 285 -25.27 -0.76 -1.63
CA LYS A 285 -25.14 0.27 -0.59
C LYS A 285 -23.73 0.39 -0.03
N THR A 286 -22.98 -0.70 0.03
CA THR A 286 -21.70 -0.76 0.75
C THR A 286 -20.52 -0.93 -0.18
N GLU A 287 -20.50 -1.97 -1.03
CA GLU A 287 -19.30 -2.33 -1.77
C GLU A 287 -19.16 -1.56 -3.10
N PHE A 288 -20.28 -1.33 -3.83
CA PHE A 288 -20.21 -0.67 -5.14
C PHE A 288 -20.00 0.86 -5.12
N PRO A 289 -20.44 1.63 -4.09
CA PRO A 289 -20.25 3.07 -4.10
C PRO A 289 -18.79 3.53 -4.24
N PRO A 290 -17.79 2.94 -3.53
CA PRO A 290 -16.39 3.30 -3.72
C PRO A 290 -15.85 3.02 -5.12
N PHE A 291 -16.26 1.90 -5.75
CA PHE A 291 -15.89 1.62 -7.15
C PHE A 291 -16.49 2.63 -8.11
N LYS A 292 -17.79 2.97 -7.95
CA LYS A 292 -18.46 4.03 -8.74
C LYS A 292 -17.73 5.37 -8.60
N ALA A 293 -17.35 5.74 -7.37
CA ALA A 293 -16.60 6.97 -7.10
C ALA A 293 -15.19 6.95 -7.75
N GLY A 294 -14.47 5.83 -7.67
CA GLY A 294 -13.17 5.67 -8.30
C GLY A 294 -13.24 5.67 -9.84
N ILE A 295 -14.27 5.05 -10.43
CA ILE A 295 -14.54 5.11 -11.87
C ILE A 295 -14.80 6.56 -12.30
N ALA A 296 -15.64 7.28 -11.56
CA ALA A 296 -15.92 8.70 -11.81
C ALA A 296 -14.68 9.59 -11.64
N ALA A 297 -13.73 9.20 -10.76
CA ALA A 297 -12.44 9.86 -10.59
C ALA A 297 -11.44 9.55 -11.73
N GLY A 298 -11.79 8.69 -12.70
CA GLY A 298 -10.99 8.39 -13.88
C GLY A 298 -10.06 7.17 -13.72
N ALA A 299 -10.33 6.24 -12.80
CA ALA A 299 -9.53 5.02 -12.67
C ALA A 299 -9.37 4.30 -14.01
N GLY A 300 -8.13 4.00 -14.39
CA GLY A 300 -7.81 3.35 -15.66
C GLY A 300 -7.88 1.83 -15.62
N ALA A 301 -7.88 1.24 -14.43
CA ALA A 301 -7.98 -0.20 -14.25
C ALA A 301 -8.82 -0.60 -13.02
N ILE A 302 -9.31 -1.83 -13.03
CA ILE A 302 -9.95 -2.50 -11.90
C ILE A 302 -9.39 -3.92 -11.78
N MET A 303 -9.13 -4.37 -10.55
CA MET A 303 -8.70 -5.74 -10.26
C MET A 303 -9.86 -6.51 -9.64
N THR A 304 -10.12 -7.71 -10.17
CA THR A 304 -11.17 -8.62 -9.67
C THR A 304 -10.66 -9.46 -8.50
N ALA A 305 -11.55 -9.78 -7.57
CA ALA A 305 -11.22 -10.55 -6.36
C ALA A 305 -11.38 -12.07 -6.55
N HIS A 306 -10.63 -12.85 -5.76
CA HIS A 306 -10.83 -14.30 -5.64
C HIS A 306 -11.74 -14.61 -4.45
N ILE A 307 -13.02 -14.24 -4.57
CA ILE A 307 -14.08 -14.45 -3.58
C ILE A 307 -15.30 -15.03 -4.28
N GLU A 308 -16.13 -15.77 -3.56
CA GLU A 308 -17.41 -16.27 -4.06
C GLU A 308 -18.54 -15.38 -3.53
N MET A 309 -19.44 -14.94 -4.40
CA MET A 309 -20.62 -14.13 -4.05
C MET A 309 -21.89 -14.75 -4.65
N PRO A 310 -22.57 -15.66 -3.93
CA PRO A 310 -23.74 -16.37 -4.45
C PRO A 310 -24.92 -15.46 -4.86
N ALA A 311 -25.02 -14.27 -4.27
CA ALA A 311 -26.04 -13.27 -4.64
C ALA A 311 -25.83 -12.65 -6.04
N LEU A 312 -24.60 -12.71 -6.58
CA LEU A 312 -24.24 -12.18 -7.89
C LEU A 312 -24.05 -13.28 -8.95
N ASP A 313 -23.55 -14.44 -8.54
CA ASP A 313 -23.41 -15.64 -9.35
C ASP A 313 -23.62 -16.87 -8.47
N ALA A 314 -24.70 -17.62 -8.73
CA ALA A 314 -25.07 -18.80 -7.93
C ALA A 314 -24.23 -20.05 -8.25
N ALA A 315 -23.28 -19.97 -9.19
CA ALA A 315 -22.42 -21.09 -9.53
C ALA A 315 -21.41 -21.39 -8.38
N PRO A 316 -21.47 -22.57 -7.76
CA PRO A 316 -20.63 -22.90 -6.61
C PRO A 316 -19.14 -22.98 -7.01
N ASN A 317 -18.26 -22.70 -6.05
CA ASN A 317 -16.80 -22.71 -6.24
C ASN A 317 -16.33 -21.83 -7.42
N THR A 318 -17.06 -20.75 -7.69
CA THR A 318 -16.78 -19.83 -8.78
C THR A 318 -16.29 -18.49 -8.21
N PRO A 319 -14.96 -18.25 -8.16
CA PRO A 319 -14.41 -16.94 -7.79
C PRO A 319 -14.97 -15.85 -8.72
N THR A 320 -15.24 -14.67 -8.18
CA THR A 320 -15.77 -13.53 -8.96
C THR A 320 -14.89 -13.18 -10.17
N THR A 321 -13.58 -13.39 -10.05
CA THR A 321 -12.61 -13.28 -11.17
C THR A 321 -12.99 -14.18 -12.36
N LEU A 322 -13.58 -15.33 -12.14
CA LEU A 322 -13.95 -16.29 -13.19
C LEU A 322 -15.43 -16.20 -13.58
N SER A 323 -16.18 -15.31 -12.97
CA SER A 323 -17.64 -15.13 -13.16
C SER A 323 -17.95 -14.15 -14.28
N LYS A 324 -18.50 -14.64 -15.38
CA LYS A 324 -18.98 -13.80 -16.50
C LYS A 324 -20.15 -12.88 -16.09
N PRO A 325 -21.16 -13.31 -15.30
CA PRO A 325 -22.18 -12.43 -14.75
C PRO A 325 -21.60 -11.22 -14.03
N ILE A 326 -20.55 -11.41 -13.23
CA ILE A 326 -19.94 -10.34 -12.43
C ILE A 326 -19.03 -9.46 -13.30
N VAL A 327 -18.04 -10.04 -13.97
CA VAL A 327 -17.04 -9.25 -14.73
C VAL A 327 -17.65 -8.59 -15.96
N SER A 328 -18.27 -9.37 -16.83
CA SER A 328 -18.92 -8.82 -18.04
C SER A 328 -20.28 -8.21 -17.75
N GLY A 329 -21.05 -8.78 -16.80
CA GLY A 329 -22.40 -8.34 -16.49
C GLY A 329 -22.41 -7.06 -15.68
N ILE A 330 -21.90 -7.12 -14.47
CA ILE A 330 -21.95 -5.98 -13.55
C ILE A 330 -20.88 -4.95 -13.92
N LEU A 331 -19.59 -5.34 -13.92
CA LEU A 331 -18.51 -4.37 -14.07
C LEU A 331 -18.52 -3.68 -15.45
N ARG A 332 -18.59 -4.46 -16.55
CA ARG A 332 -18.55 -3.87 -17.89
C ARG A 332 -19.86 -3.18 -18.28
N ARG A 333 -21.02 -3.89 -18.15
CA ARG A 333 -22.28 -3.38 -18.67
C ARG A 333 -23.02 -2.48 -17.71
N GLU A 334 -23.17 -2.90 -16.44
CA GLU A 334 -23.99 -2.15 -15.49
C GLU A 334 -23.25 -0.92 -14.96
N LEU A 335 -21.98 -1.09 -14.52
CA LEU A 335 -21.16 0.02 -14.05
C LEU A 335 -20.49 0.80 -15.18
N GLY A 336 -20.56 0.30 -16.43
CA GLY A 336 -20.03 0.99 -17.61
C GLY A 336 -18.51 1.14 -17.64
N PHE A 337 -17.76 0.29 -16.91
CA PHE A 337 -16.32 0.41 -16.85
C PHE A 337 -15.66 -0.06 -18.15
N ASP A 338 -14.91 0.82 -18.81
CA ASP A 338 -14.24 0.55 -20.09
C ASP A 338 -12.70 0.55 -20.01
N GLY A 339 -12.10 0.69 -18.82
CA GLY A 339 -10.66 0.54 -18.60
C GLY A 339 -10.21 -0.92 -18.59
N LEU A 340 -8.94 -1.16 -18.21
CA LEU A 340 -8.39 -2.50 -18.07
C LEU A 340 -9.00 -3.26 -16.89
N ILE A 341 -9.32 -4.52 -17.07
CA ILE A 341 -9.69 -5.43 -16.00
C ILE A 341 -8.57 -6.45 -15.82
N TYR A 342 -7.93 -6.42 -14.65
CA TYR A 342 -6.93 -7.38 -14.21
C TYR A 342 -7.59 -8.46 -13.33
N THR A 343 -7.12 -9.68 -13.41
CA THR A 343 -7.33 -10.63 -12.32
C THR A 343 -6.49 -10.20 -11.12
N ASP A 344 -6.86 -10.58 -9.90
CA ASP A 344 -5.88 -10.71 -8.82
C ASP A 344 -4.88 -11.82 -9.16
N SER A 345 -3.82 -11.97 -8.36
CA SER A 345 -2.78 -12.97 -8.60
C SER A 345 -3.37 -14.37 -8.72
N MET A 346 -3.22 -14.99 -9.89
CA MET A 346 -3.73 -16.33 -10.16
C MET A 346 -2.99 -17.44 -9.41
N SER A 347 -1.91 -17.10 -8.68
CA SER A 347 -1.20 -18.02 -7.78
C SER A 347 -1.85 -18.14 -6.39
N MET A 348 -2.81 -17.26 -6.05
CA MET A 348 -3.51 -17.31 -4.77
C MET A 348 -4.39 -18.56 -4.64
N ALA A 349 -4.47 -19.12 -3.42
CA ALA A 349 -5.20 -20.37 -3.15
C ALA A 349 -6.70 -20.29 -3.51
N GLY A 350 -7.32 -19.12 -3.45
CA GLY A 350 -8.70 -18.89 -3.87
C GLY A 350 -9.01 -19.31 -5.31
N VAL A 351 -7.98 -19.42 -6.18
CA VAL A 351 -8.11 -19.96 -7.55
C VAL A 351 -7.20 -21.17 -7.77
N ALA A 352 -5.92 -21.09 -7.36
CA ALA A 352 -4.92 -22.11 -7.67
C ALA A 352 -5.23 -23.48 -7.05
N ALA A 353 -5.97 -23.52 -5.93
CA ALA A 353 -6.43 -24.77 -5.34
C ALA A 353 -7.60 -25.45 -6.12
N LEU A 354 -8.31 -24.68 -6.94
CA LEU A 354 -9.52 -25.14 -7.63
C LEU A 354 -9.31 -25.45 -9.11
N TYR A 355 -8.40 -24.74 -9.76
CA TYR A 355 -8.20 -24.77 -11.21
C TYR A 355 -6.74 -24.89 -11.60
N LYS A 356 -6.46 -25.66 -12.66
CA LYS A 356 -5.14 -25.68 -13.28
C LYS A 356 -4.82 -24.32 -13.94
N PRO A 357 -3.56 -23.90 -14.03
CA PRO A 357 -3.18 -22.57 -14.52
C PRO A 357 -3.78 -22.20 -15.88
N GLY A 358 -3.72 -23.12 -16.86
CA GLY A 358 -4.28 -22.88 -18.20
C GLY A 358 -5.80 -22.78 -18.21
N ASP A 359 -6.53 -23.62 -17.44
CA ASP A 359 -8.00 -23.56 -17.34
C ASP A 359 -8.44 -22.28 -16.63
N ALA A 360 -7.78 -21.91 -15.54
CA ALA A 360 -8.04 -20.67 -14.81
C ALA A 360 -7.87 -19.44 -15.73
N ALA A 361 -6.80 -19.39 -16.50
CA ALA A 361 -6.53 -18.30 -17.44
C ALA A 361 -7.61 -18.17 -18.53
N VAL A 362 -8.01 -19.30 -19.14
CA VAL A 362 -9.09 -19.30 -20.15
C VAL A 362 -10.41 -18.84 -19.55
N ARG A 363 -10.79 -19.33 -18.36
CA ARG A 363 -12.01 -18.91 -17.64
C ARG A 363 -11.98 -17.41 -17.32
N ALA A 364 -10.86 -16.88 -16.85
CA ALA A 364 -10.71 -15.47 -16.54
C ALA A 364 -10.94 -14.57 -17.77
N ILE A 365 -10.34 -14.91 -18.91
CA ILE A 365 -10.55 -14.19 -20.18
C ILE A 365 -12.01 -14.34 -20.65
N LYS A 366 -12.60 -15.54 -20.60
CA LYS A 366 -14.01 -15.76 -20.95
C LYS A 366 -14.98 -14.98 -20.04
N ALA A 367 -14.64 -14.78 -18.79
CA ALA A 367 -15.40 -13.96 -17.86
C ALA A 367 -15.38 -12.47 -18.25
N GLY A 368 -14.33 -11.99 -18.92
CA GLY A 368 -14.22 -10.61 -19.41
C GLY A 368 -13.06 -9.82 -18.81
N ASN A 369 -12.13 -10.47 -18.08
CA ASN A 369 -10.86 -9.85 -17.72
C ASN A 369 -10.03 -9.60 -18.99
N ASP A 370 -9.27 -8.53 -19.02
CA ASP A 370 -8.36 -8.20 -20.13
C ASP A 370 -6.96 -8.76 -19.90
N VAL A 371 -6.54 -8.88 -18.62
CA VAL A 371 -5.18 -9.27 -18.24
C VAL A 371 -5.20 -10.31 -17.14
N VAL A 372 -4.44 -11.36 -17.33
CA VAL A 372 -4.16 -12.43 -16.34
C VAL A 372 -2.87 -12.09 -15.61
N LEU A 373 -2.98 -11.85 -14.30
CA LEU A 373 -1.86 -11.47 -13.47
C LEU A 373 -1.24 -12.68 -12.79
N HIS A 374 0.08 -12.82 -12.90
CA HIS A 374 0.90 -13.74 -12.12
C HIS A 374 0.32 -15.17 -12.12
N SER A 375 0.25 -15.77 -13.31
CA SER A 375 -0.10 -17.18 -13.44
C SER A 375 0.99 -18.06 -12.78
N PRO A 376 0.65 -19.13 -12.07
CA PRO A 376 1.65 -20.08 -11.57
C PRO A 376 2.47 -20.75 -12.70
N ASP A 377 1.93 -20.74 -13.92
CA ASP A 377 2.59 -21.31 -15.11
C ASP A 377 2.18 -20.48 -16.34
N ASP A 378 3.04 -19.53 -16.72
CA ASP A 378 2.82 -18.64 -17.87
C ASP A 378 2.79 -19.42 -19.19
N ALA A 379 3.55 -20.50 -19.33
CA ALA A 379 3.55 -21.35 -20.52
C ALA A 379 2.21 -22.06 -20.70
N ALA A 380 1.69 -22.65 -19.63
CA ALA A 380 0.38 -23.31 -19.64
C ALA A 380 -0.74 -22.31 -19.91
N ALA A 381 -0.70 -21.11 -19.29
CA ALA A 381 -1.68 -20.06 -19.53
C ALA A 381 -1.66 -19.58 -20.99
N PHE A 382 -0.49 -19.29 -21.52
CA PHE A 382 -0.30 -18.90 -22.93
C PHE A 382 -0.83 -19.94 -23.90
N ALA A 383 -0.42 -21.20 -23.73
CA ALA A 383 -0.83 -22.30 -24.62
C ALA A 383 -2.36 -22.53 -24.57
N ALA A 384 -2.96 -22.49 -23.38
CA ALA A 384 -4.40 -22.70 -23.20
C ALA A 384 -5.23 -21.56 -23.82
N ILE A 385 -4.87 -20.28 -23.59
CA ILE A 385 -5.57 -19.15 -24.20
C ILE A 385 -5.44 -19.20 -25.71
N LYS A 386 -4.25 -19.46 -26.26
CA LYS A 386 -4.01 -19.62 -27.71
C LYS A 386 -4.90 -20.70 -28.32
N ALA A 387 -4.97 -21.86 -27.70
CA ALA A 387 -5.83 -22.97 -28.14
C ALA A 387 -7.33 -22.60 -28.08
N ALA A 388 -7.76 -21.93 -27.01
CA ALA A 388 -9.15 -21.50 -26.84
C ALA A 388 -9.56 -20.44 -27.89
N VAL A 389 -8.66 -19.56 -28.30
CA VAL A 389 -8.91 -18.61 -29.41
C VAL A 389 -8.93 -19.34 -30.76
N ALA A 390 -7.99 -20.26 -31.00
CA ALA A 390 -7.92 -21.01 -32.26
C ALA A 390 -9.16 -21.91 -32.47
N SER A 391 -9.73 -22.46 -31.41
CA SER A 391 -10.98 -23.25 -31.44
C SER A 391 -12.26 -22.42 -31.52
N GLY A 392 -12.17 -21.11 -31.32
CA GLY A 392 -13.35 -20.22 -31.23
C GLY A 392 -14.03 -20.21 -29.85
N GLU A 393 -13.51 -20.91 -28.85
CA GLU A 393 -14.01 -20.87 -27.46
C GLU A 393 -13.89 -19.46 -26.86
N ILE A 394 -12.80 -18.75 -27.16
CA ILE A 394 -12.65 -17.30 -26.97
C ILE A 394 -12.79 -16.65 -28.35
N PRO A 395 -13.81 -15.80 -28.57
CA PRO A 395 -13.99 -15.11 -29.84
C PRO A 395 -12.80 -14.18 -30.13
N SER A 396 -12.27 -14.22 -31.38
CA SER A 396 -11.15 -13.33 -31.80
C SER A 396 -11.45 -11.86 -31.57
N ALA A 397 -12.69 -11.43 -31.75
CA ALA A 397 -13.11 -10.08 -31.48
C ALA A 397 -13.04 -9.70 -29.99
N GLN A 398 -13.17 -10.67 -29.07
CA GLN A 398 -12.95 -10.43 -27.63
C GLN A 398 -11.47 -10.24 -27.33
N LEU A 399 -10.60 -11.10 -27.89
CA LEU A 399 -9.15 -10.97 -27.79
C LEU A 399 -8.70 -9.59 -28.31
N ASP A 400 -9.16 -9.20 -29.51
CA ASP A 400 -8.78 -7.91 -30.12
C ASP A 400 -9.18 -6.71 -29.24
N ARG A 401 -10.36 -6.71 -28.65
CA ARG A 401 -10.78 -5.65 -27.72
C ARG A 401 -9.92 -5.56 -26.47
N SER A 402 -9.52 -6.71 -25.88
CA SER A 402 -8.64 -6.72 -24.72
C SER A 402 -7.25 -6.23 -25.07
N VAL A 403 -6.68 -6.68 -26.19
CA VAL A 403 -5.38 -6.19 -26.69
C VAL A 403 -5.43 -4.70 -27.01
N GLU A 404 -6.51 -4.21 -27.64
CA GLU A 404 -6.69 -2.78 -27.90
C GLU A 404 -6.63 -1.97 -26.61
N ARG A 405 -7.33 -2.39 -25.54
CA ARG A 405 -7.25 -1.73 -24.22
C ARG A 405 -5.85 -1.72 -23.66
N VAL A 406 -5.11 -2.83 -23.75
CA VAL A 406 -3.71 -2.92 -23.32
C VAL A 406 -2.84 -1.94 -24.11
N LEU A 407 -3.00 -1.88 -25.43
CA LEU A 407 -2.24 -0.94 -26.28
C LEU A 407 -2.60 0.52 -25.99
N ARG A 408 -3.86 0.83 -25.75
CA ARG A 408 -4.31 2.17 -25.32
C ARG A 408 -3.68 2.57 -23.99
N ALA A 409 -3.63 1.67 -23.01
CA ALA A 409 -2.97 1.89 -21.73
C ALA A 409 -1.46 2.15 -21.89
N LYS A 410 -0.79 1.41 -22.77
CA LYS A 410 0.62 1.65 -23.15
C LYS A 410 0.82 3.04 -23.76
N ALA A 411 -0.08 3.45 -24.65
CA ALA A 411 -0.04 4.77 -25.27
C ALA A 411 -0.32 5.89 -24.26
N GLN A 412 -1.33 5.74 -23.38
CA GLN A 412 -1.66 6.70 -22.32
C GLN A 412 -0.47 6.96 -21.39
N THR A 413 0.32 5.94 -21.11
CA THR A 413 1.53 6.04 -20.28
C THR A 413 2.78 6.44 -21.07
N GLY A 414 2.66 6.77 -22.36
CA GLY A 414 3.75 7.25 -23.21
C GLY A 414 4.73 6.16 -23.69
N LEU A 415 4.43 4.89 -23.46
CA LEU A 415 5.30 3.76 -23.83
C LEU A 415 5.41 3.56 -25.36
N ASN A 416 4.48 4.12 -26.13
CA ASN A 416 4.55 4.17 -27.58
C ASN A 416 5.68 5.11 -28.09
N ARG A 417 6.20 5.98 -27.23
CA ARG A 417 7.26 6.98 -27.56
C ARG A 417 8.56 6.68 -26.82
N VAL A 418 8.48 6.46 -25.50
CA VAL A 418 9.66 6.24 -24.63
C VAL A 418 9.41 5.04 -23.75
N ARG A 419 10.29 4.03 -23.85
CA ARG A 419 10.17 2.77 -23.10
C ARG A 419 11.08 2.69 -21.89
N ALA A 420 12.28 3.28 -21.98
CA ALA A 420 13.29 3.24 -20.94
C ALA A 420 13.23 4.48 -20.03
N VAL A 421 13.61 4.31 -18.78
CA VAL A 421 13.75 5.40 -17.80
C VAL A 421 15.21 5.77 -17.60
N SER A 422 15.47 7.03 -17.16
CA SER A 422 16.82 7.50 -16.86
C SER A 422 17.27 7.00 -15.49
N LEU A 423 18.29 6.17 -15.46
CA LEU A 423 18.88 5.69 -14.19
C LEU A 423 19.58 6.83 -13.43
N ASP A 424 20.16 7.80 -14.14
CA ASP A 424 20.83 8.97 -13.54
C ASP A 424 19.84 9.95 -12.89
N ALA A 425 18.60 10.04 -13.39
CA ALA A 425 17.57 10.89 -12.82
C ALA A 425 16.91 10.27 -11.57
N LEU A 426 16.93 8.94 -11.45
CA LEU A 426 16.20 8.19 -10.43
C LEU A 426 16.57 8.64 -8.99
N PRO A 427 17.84 8.81 -8.59
CA PRO A 427 18.19 9.24 -7.23
C PRO A 427 17.70 10.66 -6.86
N ASN A 428 17.39 11.50 -7.87
CA ASN A 428 16.88 12.85 -7.65
C ASN A 428 15.35 12.89 -7.47
N ILE A 429 14.65 11.79 -7.77
CA ILE A 429 13.19 11.70 -7.77
C ILE A 429 12.70 10.84 -6.62
N VAL A 430 13.25 9.63 -6.47
CA VAL A 430 12.76 8.61 -5.54
C VAL A 430 13.19 8.97 -4.11
N GLY A 431 12.24 8.92 -3.17
CA GLY A 431 12.49 9.12 -1.75
C GLY A 431 12.86 10.56 -1.35
N GLY A 432 12.54 11.55 -2.19
CA GLY A 432 12.88 12.95 -1.96
C GLY A 432 12.31 13.50 -0.64
N ARG A 433 13.03 14.46 0.00
CA ARG A 433 12.62 15.04 1.30
C ARG A 433 11.21 15.63 1.29
N ALA A 434 10.80 16.26 0.19
CA ALA A 434 9.44 16.81 0.06
C ALA A 434 8.38 15.70 0.05
N HIS A 435 8.65 14.58 -0.60
CA HIS A 435 7.79 13.40 -0.61
C HIS A 435 7.68 12.78 0.79
N GLN A 436 8.82 12.64 1.47
CA GLN A 436 8.87 12.11 2.83
C GLN A 436 8.09 13.00 3.81
N ALA A 437 8.13 14.34 3.64
CA ALA A 437 7.40 15.28 4.50
C ALA A 437 5.88 15.11 4.41
N VAL A 438 5.34 14.83 3.21
CA VAL A 438 3.90 14.55 3.05
C VAL A 438 3.52 13.26 3.79
N ALA A 439 4.35 12.22 3.69
CA ALA A 439 4.10 10.98 4.40
C ALA A 439 4.19 11.16 5.94
N ASP A 440 5.11 12.01 6.42
CA ASP A 440 5.21 12.37 7.84
C ASP A 440 3.97 13.16 8.30
N GLU A 441 3.42 14.05 7.47
CA GLU A 441 2.19 14.79 7.78
C GLU A 441 0.99 13.86 7.90
N VAL A 442 0.80 12.92 6.96
CA VAL A 442 -0.27 11.91 7.04
C VAL A 442 -0.16 11.14 8.35
N SER A 443 1.03 10.62 8.66
CA SER A 443 1.28 9.86 9.87
C SER A 443 0.97 10.66 11.14
N GLN A 444 1.36 11.94 11.19
CA GLN A 444 1.10 12.78 12.35
C GLN A 444 -0.39 13.10 12.53
N ARG A 445 -1.08 13.42 11.43
CA ARG A 445 -2.50 13.80 11.46
C ARG A 445 -3.44 12.61 11.69
N SER A 446 -2.97 11.39 11.45
CA SER A 446 -3.74 10.17 11.70
C SER A 446 -3.77 9.75 13.18
N ILE A 447 -2.82 10.20 14.01
CA ILE A 447 -2.76 9.81 15.42
C ILE A 447 -4.09 10.09 16.10
N THR A 448 -4.73 9.02 16.60
CA THR A 448 -6.06 9.08 17.22
C THR A 448 -5.99 8.72 18.69
N LEU A 449 -6.39 9.62 19.56
CA LEU A 449 -6.51 9.38 21.00
C LEU A 449 -7.94 8.91 21.29
N VAL A 450 -8.11 7.59 21.45
CA VAL A 450 -9.44 6.97 21.63
C VAL A 450 -9.90 7.09 23.07
N ARG A 451 -8.98 7.01 24.02
CA ARG A 451 -9.26 7.04 25.44
C ARG A 451 -8.17 7.79 26.18
N ASP A 452 -8.54 8.58 27.17
CA ASP A 452 -7.64 9.26 28.10
C ASP A 452 -8.40 9.70 29.36
N GLN A 453 -8.65 8.73 30.25
CA GLN A 453 -9.53 8.90 31.42
C GLN A 453 -8.97 9.87 32.48
N ARG A 454 -7.63 10.05 32.51
CA ARG A 454 -6.93 10.85 33.53
C ARG A 454 -6.07 11.96 32.93
N GLU A 455 -6.35 12.36 31.71
CA GLU A 455 -5.57 13.38 30.97
C GLU A 455 -4.04 13.11 30.98
N GLN A 456 -3.67 11.88 30.70
CA GLN A 456 -2.28 11.40 30.72
C GLN A 456 -1.53 11.75 29.43
N VAL A 457 -2.23 12.07 28.37
CA VAL A 457 -1.66 12.42 27.06
C VAL A 457 -1.88 13.91 26.79
N PRO A 458 -0.80 14.69 26.56
CA PRO A 458 0.62 14.30 26.56
C PRO A 458 1.13 14.02 27.97
N LEU A 459 2.19 13.19 28.08
CA LEU A 459 2.80 12.79 29.35
C LEU A 459 3.32 13.98 30.13
N LYS A 460 2.78 14.19 31.35
CA LYS A 460 3.11 15.31 32.24
C LYS A 460 4.14 14.88 33.27
N ILE A 461 5.31 14.40 32.83
CA ILE A 461 6.42 13.91 33.68
C ILE A 461 7.69 14.73 33.42
N ALA A 462 8.61 14.75 34.40
CA ALA A 462 9.88 15.43 34.28
C ALA A 462 10.80 14.79 33.21
N LYS A 463 11.75 15.54 32.67
CA LYS A 463 12.69 15.02 31.64
C LYS A 463 13.65 13.94 32.16
N ASP A 464 13.89 13.92 33.47
CA ASP A 464 14.70 12.93 34.18
C ASP A 464 13.86 11.80 34.82
N ALA A 465 12.53 11.84 34.65
CA ALA A 465 11.63 10.77 35.10
C ALA A 465 12.03 9.41 34.53
N GLN A 466 11.88 8.38 35.35
CA GLN A 466 12.12 6.99 34.94
C GLN A 466 10.90 6.46 34.17
N VAL A 467 11.10 6.11 32.91
CA VAL A 467 10.04 5.57 32.03
C VAL A 467 10.31 4.10 31.77
N LEU A 468 9.35 3.24 32.10
CA LEU A 468 9.33 1.86 31.63
C LEU A 468 8.63 1.81 30.28
N TYR A 469 9.34 1.39 29.25
CA TYR A 469 8.80 1.14 27.93
C TYR A 469 8.65 -0.34 27.66
N LEU A 470 7.46 -0.77 27.25
CA LEU A 470 7.16 -2.14 26.86
C LEU A 470 6.89 -2.21 25.36
N SER A 471 7.67 -3.04 24.66
CA SER A 471 7.39 -3.47 23.28
C SER A 471 6.62 -4.79 23.34
N VAL A 472 5.33 -4.75 23.06
CA VAL A 472 4.43 -5.92 23.12
C VAL A 472 4.17 -6.40 21.70
N LEU A 473 4.56 -7.63 21.38
CA LEU A 473 4.47 -8.20 20.06
C LEU A 473 3.39 -9.29 19.97
N ASP A 474 2.67 -9.33 18.85
CA ASP A 474 1.75 -10.41 18.50
C ASP A 474 2.51 -11.72 18.21
N ALA A 475 3.59 -11.62 17.42
CA ALA A 475 4.45 -12.75 17.07
C ALA A 475 5.91 -12.29 16.95
N PRO A 476 6.85 -12.89 17.71
CA PRO A 476 8.22 -12.38 17.79
C PRO A 476 9.04 -12.57 16.50
N ASN A 477 8.65 -13.45 15.60
CA ASN A 477 9.43 -13.79 14.40
C ASN A 477 8.90 -13.16 13.08
N GLY A 478 7.81 -12.40 13.14
CA GLY A 478 7.10 -11.93 11.94
C GLY A 478 7.52 -10.54 11.43
N TRP A 479 8.51 -9.88 12.06
CA TRP A 479 8.79 -8.47 11.86
C TRP A 479 10.15 -8.20 11.21
N ARG A 480 10.39 -8.73 10.00
CA ARG A 480 11.64 -8.44 9.27
C ARG A 480 11.62 -7.06 8.63
N ILE A 481 10.48 -6.61 8.11
CA ILE A 481 10.30 -5.25 7.61
C ILE A 481 9.71 -4.41 8.74
N ALA A 482 10.27 -3.22 8.99
CA ALA A 482 9.86 -2.32 10.07
C ALA A 482 9.85 -3.01 11.44
N ALA A 483 11.03 -3.45 11.89
CA ALA A 483 11.19 -4.07 13.20
C ALA A 483 10.60 -3.18 14.31
N PRO A 484 9.71 -3.73 15.18
CA PRO A 484 9.04 -2.97 16.23
C PRO A 484 9.99 -2.22 17.13
N SER A 485 9.61 -1.01 17.54
CA SER A 485 10.31 -0.18 18.53
C SER A 485 11.68 0.35 18.11
N ARG A 486 12.17 0.04 16.90
CA ARG A 486 13.49 0.48 16.43
C ARG A 486 13.64 2.00 16.36
N THR A 487 12.54 2.72 16.15
CA THR A 487 12.50 4.19 16.15
C THR A 487 11.89 4.73 17.44
N PHE A 488 10.92 4.05 18.04
CA PHE A 488 10.22 4.48 19.24
C PHE A 488 11.17 4.65 20.44
N ILE A 489 12.03 3.66 20.69
CA ILE A 489 12.98 3.70 21.80
C ILE A 489 13.97 4.88 21.69
N PRO A 490 14.69 5.09 20.56
CA PRO A 490 15.54 6.27 20.40
C PRO A 490 14.80 7.59 20.53
N GLU A 491 13.57 7.68 20.00
CA GLU A 491 12.76 8.89 20.10
C GLU A 491 12.30 9.17 21.55
N LEU A 492 11.94 8.15 22.32
CA LEU A 492 11.67 8.31 23.75
C LEU A 492 12.91 8.83 24.50
N LYS A 493 14.08 8.21 24.26
CA LYS A 493 15.35 8.57 24.92
C LYS A 493 15.83 10.00 24.61
N LYS A 494 15.41 10.60 23.49
CA LYS A 494 15.65 12.02 23.19
C LYS A 494 14.88 12.96 24.14
N ARG A 495 13.76 12.52 24.68
CA ARG A 495 12.82 13.34 25.48
C ARG A 495 12.90 13.06 26.97
N TRP A 496 13.11 11.79 27.33
CA TRP A 496 13.26 11.34 28.72
C TRP A 496 14.57 10.59 28.88
N ARG A 497 15.39 11.04 29.84
CA ARG A 497 16.77 10.54 30.00
C ARG A 497 16.88 9.12 30.53
N ALA A 498 15.89 8.69 31.34
CA ALA A 498 15.89 7.40 32.01
C ALA A 498 14.80 6.47 31.46
N VAL A 499 15.01 5.93 30.25
CA VAL A 499 14.11 4.98 29.61
C VAL A 499 14.69 3.57 29.68
N THR A 500 14.00 2.66 30.36
CA THR A 500 14.25 1.21 30.33
C THR A 500 13.26 0.57 29.36
N SER A 501 13.75 -0.22 28.42
CA SER A 501 12.93 -0.91 27.42
C SER A 501 12.97 -2.42 27.65
N VAL A 502 11.79 -3.05 27.55
CA VAL A 502 11.61 -4.50 27.64
C VAL A 502 10.70 -4.94 26.47
N GLU A 503 11.07 -6.02 25.80
CA GLU A 503 10.23 -6.69 24.82
C GLU A 503 9.50 -7.87 25.44
N VAL A 504 8.23 -8.03 25.16
CA VAL A 504 7.39 -9.15 25.59
C VAL A 504 6.52 -9.65 24.44
N SER A 505 6.25 -10.95 24.42
CA SER A 505 5.44 -11.58 23.39
C SER A 505 4.70 -12.80 23.95
N GLU A 506 3.97 -13.51 23.08
CA GLU A 506 3.35 -14.78 23.46
C GLU A 506 4.32 -15.82 24.01
N ARG A 507 5.60 -15.71 23.68
CA ARG A 507 6.68 -16.62 24.13
C ARG A 507 7.26 -16.25 25.48
N SER A 508 6.91 -15.09 26.02
CA SER A 508 7.39 -14.66 27.35
C SER A 508 6.87 -15.60 28.44
N THR A 509 7.80 -16.07 29.28
CA THR A 509 7.49 -16.97 30.40
C THR A 509 6.71 -16.24 31.49
N ALA A 510 6.04 -16.99 32.35
CA ALA A 510 5.34 -16.43 33.52
C ALA A 510 6.28 -15.63 34.45
N ASN A 511 7.54 -16.08 34.61
CA ASN A 511 8.53 -15.37 35.41
C ASN A 511 8.96 -14.04 34.80
N GLU A 512 9.15 -13.98 33.49
CA GLU A 512 9.45 -12.73 32.77
C GLU A 512 8.28 -11.73 32.87
N ILE A 513 7.05 -12.19 32.70
CA ILE A 513 5.86 -11.38 32.87
C ILE A 513 5.75 -10.81 34.29
N GLU A 514 6.00 -11.65 35.32
CA GLU A 514 5.97 -11.21 36.70
C GLU A 514 7.12 -10.24 37.03
N LEU A 515 8.29 -10.43 36.44
CA LEU A 515 9.40 -9.49 36.57
C LEU A 515 9.01 -8.10 36.00
N VAL A 516 8.39 -8.05 34.81
CA VAL A 516 7.90 -6.78 34.21
C VAL A 516 6.90 -6.09 35.13
N ARG A 517 5.96 -6.84 35.73
CA ARG A 517 4.99 -6.30 36.68
C ARG A 517 5.68 -5.74 37.94
N ALA A 518 6.62 -6.46 38.49
CA ALA A 518 7.38 -6.02 39.68
C ALA A 518 8.22 -4.77 39.38
N MET A 519 8.80 -4.69 38.16
CA MET A 519 9.56 -3.52 37.73
C MET A 519 8.68 -2.28 37.59
N ALA A 520 7.46 -2.38 37.02
CA ALA A 520 6.59 -1.27 36.71
C ALA A 520 6.31 -0.36 37.92
N GLY A 521 6.25 -0.92 39.13
CA GLY A 521 6.07 -0.18 40.38
C GLY A 521 7.20 0.79 40.71
N ARG A 522 8.39 0.63 40.13
CA ARG A 522 9.58 1.48 40.39
C ARG A 522 9.70 2.68 39.45
N TYR A 523 8.95 2.71 38.35
CA TYR A 523 9.04 3.75 37.35
C TYR A 523 7.98 4.84 37.59
N ASP A 524 8.25 6.05 37.08
CA ASP A 524 7.36 7.19 37.18
C ASP A 524 6.23 7.16 36.15
N ALA A 525 6.46 6.47 35.03
CA ALA A 525 5.46 6.24 33.99
C ALA A 525 5.71 4.91 33.28
N VAL A 526 4.65 4.33 32.73
CA VAL A 526 4.69 3.14 31.88
C VAL A 526 4.11 3.51 30.51
N VAL A 527 4.84 3.20 29.44
CA VAL A 527 4.40 3.32 28.05
C VAL A 527 4.48 1.94 27.39
N ALA A 528 3.39 1.45 26.86
CA ALA A 528 3.34 0.18 26.14
C ALA A 528 3.01 0.42 24.67
N SER A 529 3.88 -0.01 23.78
CA SER A 529 3.57 -0.13 22.35
C SER A 529 3.12 -1.55 22.06
N VAL A 530 1.96 -1.71 21.43
CA VAL A 530 1.37 -2.99 21.08
C VAL A 530 1.36 -3.13 19.58
N PHE A 531 2.09 -4.08 19.03
CA PHE A 531 2.24 -4.33 17.61
C PHE A 531 1.45 -5.58 17.23
N VAL A 532 0.36 -5.38 16.50
CA VAL A 532 -0.46 -6.44 15.89
C VAL A 532 -0.64 -6.14 14.42
N ARG A 533 -0.16 -7.01 13.57
CA ARG A 533 -0.15 -6.82 12.12
C ARG A 533 -1.19 -7.71 11.44
N ALA A 534 -2.20 -7.08 10.79
CA ALA A 534 -2.95 -7.76 9.76
C ALA A 534 -2.05 -7.91 8.52
N ALA A 535 -1.71 -9.12 8.13
CA ALA A 535 -0.88 -9.41 6.97
C ALA A 535 -1.49 -10.56 6.18
N SER A 536 -1.54 -10.41 4.86
CA SER A 536 -2.01 -11.45 3.95
C SER A 536 -1.28 -12.78 4.22
N GLY A 537 -2.03 -13.86 4.33
CA GLY A 537 -1.51 -15.19 4.62
C GLY A 537 -1.21 -15.49 6.09
N SER A 538 -1.29 -14.51 7.02
CA SER A 538 -0.98 -14.75 8.44
C SER A 538 -2.12 -15.39 9.22
N GLY A 539 -3.36 -15.11 8.85
CA GLY A 539 -4.58 -15.62 9.50
C GLY A 539 -4.78 -15.18 10.97
N ARG A 540 -3.87 -14.38 11.55
CA ARG A 540 -3.89 -13.94 12.95
C ARG A 540 -3.99 -12.43 13.07
N MET A 541 -4.87 -11.97 13.97
CA MET A 541 -5.04 -10.56 14.30
C MET A 541 -5.26 -10.32 15.79
N ASP A 542 -5.08 -11.35 16.60
CA ASP A 542 -5.40 -11.32 18.02
C ASP A 542 -4.17 -10.92 18.84
N LEU A 543 -4.42 -10.18 19.92
CA LEU A 543 -3.41 -10.00 20.96
C LEU A 543 -3.40 -11.25 21.85
N PRO A 544 -2.25 -11.92 22.04
CA PRO A 544 -2.17 -13.13 22.87
C PRO A 544 -2.73 -12.93 24.28
N PRO A 545 -3.44 -13.93 24.86
CA PRO A 545 -4.11 -13.81 26.17
C PRO A 545 -3.19 -13.41 27.33
N ASN A 546 -1.94 -13.92 27.34
CA ASN A 546 -0.94 -13.55 28.35
C ASN A 546 -0.54 -12.07 28.25
N MET A 547 -0.48 -11.51 27.04
CA MET A 547 -0.20 -10.09 26.82
C MET A 547 -1.39 -9.22 27.24
N GLN A 548 -2.62 -9.65 26.94
CA GLN A 548 -3.84 -8.96 27.42
C GLN A 548 -3.86 -8.92 28.97
N ALA A 549 -3.55 -10.06 29.61
CA ALA A 549 -3.50 -10.15 31.07
C ALA A 549 -2.43 -9.24 31.69
N LEU A 550 -1.24 -9.17 31.08
CA LEU A 550 -0.15 -8.29 31.51
C LEU A 550 -0.59 -6.80 31.44
N LEU A 551 -1.10 -6.36 30.29
CA LEU A 551 -1.49 -4.95 30.10
C LEU A 551 -2.62 -4.53 31.04
N ARG A 552 -3.61 -5.40 31.28
CA ARG A 552 -4.68 -5.18 32.28
C ARG A 552 -4.13 -5.12 33.73
N ALA A 553 -3.15 -5.98 34.05
CA ALA A 553 -2.52 -5.94 35.37
C ALA A 553 -1.75 -4.63 35.60
N LEU A 554 -1.00 -4.17 34.58
CA LEU A 554 -0.28 -2.89 34.62
C LEU A 554 -1.23 -1.70 34.71
N ALA A 555 -2.36 -1.74 34.02
CA ALA A 555 -3.40 -0.70 34.11
C ALA A 555 -3.89 -0.53 35.57
N ARG A 556 -4.26 -1.64 36.22
CA ARG A 556 -4.69 -1.62 37.64
C ARG A 556 -3.59 -1.16 38.60
N GLN A 557 -2.37 -1.63 38.40
CA GLN A 557 -1.23 -1.28 39.26
C GLN A 557 -0.87 0.20 39.17
N THR A 558 -0.87 0.77 37.97
CA THR A 558 -0.56 2.18 37.73
C THR A 558 -1.69 3.09 38.18
N GLU A 559 -2.94 2.64 38.09
CA GLU A 559 -4.10 3.34 38.66
C GLU A 559 -3.99 3.47 40.19
N GLN A 560 -3.71 2.37 40.89
CA GLN A 560 -3.53 2.34 42.36
C GLN A 560 -2.39 3.25 42.83
N SER A 561 -1.32 3.37 42.02
CA SER A 561 -0.16 4.21 42.34
C SER A 561 -0.25 5.64 41.81
N GLY A 562 -1.33 6.00 41.09
CA GLY A 562 -1.51 7.32 40.48
C GLY A 562 -0.55 7.63 39.33
N LYS A 563 0.19 6.64 38.82
CA LYS A 563 1.20 6.79 37.77
C LYS A 563 0.58 6.76 36.37
N PRO A 564 1.14 7.48 35.38
CA PRO A 564 0.68 7.38 34.00
C PRO A 564 0.92 6.00 33.39
N PHE A 565 -0.10 5.50 32.69
CA PHE A 565 0.01 4.33 31.82
C PHE A 565 -0.66 4.63 30.48
N VAL A 566 0.13 4.67 29.42
CA VAL A 566 -0.34 4.95 28.06
C VAL A 566 0.00 3.78 27.14
N THR A 567 -1.00 3.33 26.40
CA THR A 567 -0.83 2.29 25.38
C THR A 567 -0.93 2.91 23.99
N VAL A 568 -0.01 2.55 23.11
CA VAL A 568 0.00 2.93 21.69
C VAL A 568 -0.18 1.67 20.86
N LEU A 569 -1.24 1.64 20.04
CA LEU A 569 -1.52 0.50 19.17
C LEU A 569 -1.00 0.76 17.77
N PHE A 570 -0.16 -0.16 17.29
CA PHE A 570 0.43 -0.17 15.97
C PHE A 570 -0.20 -1.28 15.12
N GLY A 571 -0.57 -0.96 13.89
CA GLY A 571 -1.21 -1.88 12.95
C GLY A 571 -2.71 -2.01 13.20
N ASN A 572 -3.18 -3.19 13.61
CA ASN A 572 -4.60 -3.51 13.75
C ASN A 572 -5.29 -2.67 14.85
N PRO A 573 -6.19 -1.73 14.52
CA PRO A 573 -6.87 -0.88 15.50
C PRO A 573 -7.87 -1.66 16.38
N TYR A 574 -8.40 -2.79 15.89
CA TYR A 574 -9.34 -3.62 16.65
C TYR A 574 -8.69 -4.30 17.86
N THR A 575 -7.36 -4.28 17.95
CA THR A 575 -6.62 -4.67 19.16
C THR A 575 -7.12 -3.92 20.42
N ALA A 576 -7.68 -2.72 20.25
CA ALA A 576 -8.30 -1.94 21.31
C ALA A 576 -9.43 -2.70 22.03
N THR A 577 -10.17 -3.57 21.34
CA THR A 577 -11.29 -4.33 21.91
C THR A 577 -10.85 -5.36 22.94
N PHE A 578 -9.59 -5.81 22.88
CA PHE A 578 -9.01 -6.73 23.89
C PHE A 578 -8.54 -6.00 25.16
N LEU A 579 -8.53 -4.66 25.17
CA LEU A 579 -7.95 -3.82 26.22
C LEU A 579 -8.96 -2.79 26.76
N PRO A 580 -10.15 -3.22 27.23
CA PRO A 580 -11.19 -2.30 27.69
C PRO A 580 -10.80 -1.48 28.91
N ASP A 581 -9.89 -2.00 29.76
CA ASP A 581 -9.51 -1.43 31.05
C ASP A 581 -8.29 -0.49 30.98
N VAL A 582 -7.66 -0.34 29.79
CA VAL A 582 -6.47 0.53 29.66
C VAL A 582 -6.89 2.01 29.71
N PRO A 583 -6.29 2.85 30.60
CA PRO A 583 -6.79 4.19 30.88
C PRO A 583 -6.50 5.22 29.78
N ALA A 584 -5.44 5.05 29.01
CA ALA A 584 -5.09 5.92 27.88
C ALA A 584 -4.61 5.12 26.68
N MET A 585 -5.17 5.43 25.50
CA MET A 585 -4.94 4.63 24.28
C MET A 585 -4.88 5.52 23.05
N LEU A 586 -3.73 5.41 22.33
CA LEU A 586 -3.53 6.01 21.00
C LEU A 586 -3.52 4.93 19.93
N LEU A 587 -4.02 5.27 18.74
CA LEU A 587 -3.96 4.44 17.53
C LEU A 587 -3.13 5.14 16.46
N THR A 588 -2.37 4.34 15.70
CA THR A 588 -1.54 4.81 14.58
C THR A 588 -2.01 4.28 13.23
N TYR A 589 -2.76 3.16 13.20
CA TYR A 589 -3.21 2.41 12.02
C TYR A 589 -2.07 1.88 11.14
N ASP A 590 -0.85 2.08 11.55
CA ASP A 590 0.37 1.75 10.82
C ASP A 590 1.45 1.27 11.81
N PHE A 591 2.52 0.66 11.30
CA PHE A 591 3.59 0.09 12.12
C PHE A 591 5.00 0.44 11.60
N TYR A 592 5.09 1.37 10.64
CA TYR A 592 6.38 1.85 10.13
C TYR A 592 7.00 2.91 11.06
N ASP A 593 8.28 3.19 10.86
CA ASP A 593 9.07 4.17 11.63
C ASP A 593 8.38 5.53 11.80
N ARG A 594 7.59 5.97 10.82
CA ARG A 594 6.84 7.22 10.88
C ARG A 594 5.77 7.21 11.96
N ALA A 595 5.04 6.10 12.05
CA ALA A 595 4.02 5.90 13.07
C ALA A 595 4.62 5.96 14.47
N GLU A 596 5.78 5.33 14.66
CA GLU A 596 6.52 5.38 15.92
C GLU A 596 6.96 6.81 16.27
N ARG A 597 7.56 7.54 15.33
CA ARG A 597 7.94 8.96 15.54
C ARG A 597 6.75 9.84 15.86
N SER A 598 5.66 9.70 15.11
CA SER A 598 4.44 10.49 15.29
C SER A 598 3.79 10.23 16.64
N ALA A 599 3.75 8.97 17.07
CA ALA A 599 3.23 8.60 18.38
C ALA A 599 4.06 9.20 19.53
N VAL A 600 5.40 9.16 19.43
CA VAL A 600 6.27 9.77 20.46
C VAL A 600 6.12 11.28 20.51
N LYS A 601 6.00 11.97 19.35
CA LYS A 601 5.70 13.41 19.32
C LYS A 601 4.36 13.74 20.00
N ALA A 602 3.35 12.92 19.78
CA ALA A 602 2.05 13.06 20.43
C ALA A 602 2.15 12.85 21.95
N LEU A 603 2.86 11.82 22.41
CA LEU A 603 3.13 11.56 23.82
C LEU A 603 3.91 12.70 24.50
N ALA A 604 4.82 13.32 23.79
CA ALA A 604 5.60 14.45 24.30
C ALA A 604 4.85 15.80 24.24
N GLY A 605 3.71 15.86 23.55
CA GLY A 605 2.97 17.10 23.32
C GLY A 605 3.64 18.04 22.32
N GLU A 606 4.51 17.52 21.44
CA GLU A 606 5.19 18.31 20.42
C GLU A 606 4.34 18.51 19.15
N ALA A 607 3.30 17.68 18.98
CA ALA A 607 2.41 17.74 17.84
C ALA A 607 0.94 17.62 18.29
N PRO A 608 -0.01 18.18 17.54
CA PRO A 608 -1.42 18.04 17.84
C PRO A 608 -1.88 16.60 17.62
N ILE A 609 -2.91 16.18 18.36
CA ILE A 609 -3.64 14.94 18.11
C ILE A 609 -4.98 15.34 17.52
N THR A 610 -5.24 14.96 16.27
CA THR A 610 -6.41 15.38 15.50
C THR A 610 -7.15 14.25 14.82
N GLY A 611 -6.57 13.05 14.78
CA GLY A 611 -7.15 11.88 14.11
C GLY A 611 -8.51 11.50 14.70
N LYS A 612 -9.38 10.96 13.84
CA LYS A 612 -10.68 10.41 14.21
C LYS A 612 -10.80 8.98 13.71
N LEU A 613 -11.52 8.14 14.46
CA LEU A 613 -11.74 6.75 14.08
C LEU A 613 -12.48 6.67 12.74
N PRO A 614 -11.90 6.07 11.70
CA PRO A 614 -12.58 5.81 10.43
C PRO A 614 -13.45 4.54 10.48
N ILE A 615 -13.43 3.85 11.61
CA ILE A 615 -14.15 2.61 11.92
C ILE A 615 -14.74 2.69 13.32
N ALA A 616 -15.77 1.90 13.61
CA ALA A 616 -16.20 1.63 14.97
C ALA A 616 -15.27 0.58 15.62
N LEU A 617 -15.03 0.73 16.93
CA LEU A 617 -14.33 -0.25 17.77
C LEU A 617 -15.35 -0.83 18.74
N PRO A 618 -15.88 -2.05 18.50
CA PRO A 618 -16.96 -2.62 19.30
C PRO A 618 -16.65 -2.63 20.80
N GLY A 619 -17.54 -2.04 21.62
CA GLY A 619 -17.38 -1.93 23.07
C GLY A 619 -16.31 -0.93 23.54
N VAL A 620 -15.68 -0.17 22.64
CA VAL A 620 -14.63 0.81 22.97
C VAL A 620 -15.01 2.22 22.56
N ALA A 621 -15.33 2.44 21.27
CA ALA A 621 -15.67 3.77 20.75
C ALA A 621 -16.38 3.67 19.39
N ASP A 622 -17.25 4.63 19.09
CA ASP A 622 -17.93 4.74 17.81
C ASP A 622 -17.04 5.35 16.72
N ARG A 623 -17.39 5.10 15.46
CA ARG A 623 -16.80 5.80 14.32
C ARG A 623 -16.90 7.32 14.49
N GLY A 624 -15.84 8.03 14.12
CA GLY A 624 -15.72 9.49 14.27
C GLY A 624 -15.23 9.93 15.64
N ALA A 625 -15.13 9.04 16.63
CA ALA A 625 -14.56 9.36 17.92
C ALA A 625 -13.06 9.69 17.82
N GLY A 626 -12.56 10.51 18.75
CA GLY A 626 -11.16 10.92 18.86
C GLY A 626 -11.04 12.19 19.69
N LEU A 627 -10.29 12.07 20.80
CA LEU A 627 -10.01 13.19 21.69
C LEU A 627 -8.94 14.10 21.09
N GLN A 628 -9.22 15.39 21.03
CA GLN A 628 -8.30 16.36 20.46
C GLN A 628 -7.29 16.84 21.52
N ARG A 629 -6.04 17.04 21.10
CA ARG A 629 -5.00 17.65 21.95
C ARG A 629 -4.25 18.71 21.13
N VAL A 630 -4.02 19.87 21.75
CA VAL A 630 -3.14 20.91 21.18
C VAL A 630 -1.70 20.65 21.64
N PRO A 631 -0.71 21.07 20.86
CA PRO A 631 0.69 21.01 21.28
C PRO A 631 0.90 21.82 22.56
N ARG A 632 1.84 21.39 23.41
CA ARG A 632 2.30 22.23 24.50
C ARG A 632 3.12 23.39 23.94
N THR A 633 2.89 24.59 24.44
CA THR A 633 3.81 25.70 24.17
C THR A 633 5.18 25.32 24.75
N PRO A 634 6.29 25.49 24.02
CA PRO A 634 7.64 25.15 24.47
C PRO A 634 8.01 25.82 25.79
#